data_84e6a99530e15fb5a99422508349e6cb
#
_entry.id   84e6a99530e15fb5a99422508349e6cb
#
_cell.length_a   1.000
_cell.length_b   1.000
_cell.length_c   1.000
_cell.angle_alpha   90.00
_cell.angle_beta   90.00
_cell.angle_gamma   90.00
#
_symmetry.space_group_name_H-M   'P 1'
#
loop_
_entity.id
_entity.type
_entity.pdbx_description
1 polymer ?
#
loop_
_entity_poly.entity_id
_entity_poly.type
_entity_poly.pdbx_seq_one_letter_code
_entity_poly.pdbx_strand_id
1 'polypeptide(L)'
;GLITRFHERQSPESIYFRFFSPRPRLSERELEHFTRVDHRDRVAFVALLDDELVGVARYERYEGTDTAEVAFFVDDRHHGRGLATVMLEYLAAAARENGITRFRATTLPNNRKMLKVFASAGYEVASQLDDGIIDLAFDLRPTDDVTAAVDRRERLAEAASVRRMLEPATVALIDAGAGGPRSTTDPGRRPVPIEDGCLVRLAERLRDGAFPGSVTLGGPAALDELPEGVDLVVVAGPAAALPEVLDRCADRAAGAVVVLSEADASQTEAILEVVRRRGLRLLGPGSLGVCNTDPAVALDALCVEARPLPGTIGVLSESGEVVSSVLDHARRVGLGISTLVSTAEPADLNVADLLSYWADDDRTRAVLLHLGSAPLPSRFVRAARAASRTRTVAALASTARVAGGRPSPEQRRDRAMLRQSGVIPVASLQELFAIGRLLADQPPPGGRGVAVVGASRAAVDLAVDACAAAGLDPVTGHVGPAPDSLAAAASDPTVRSVVVIDTTPGPLPPTDLVDAVLGFSSDHPELTVVISAVGSERPARLVDDATGVAVPLFTFPEHAGNALGRLATAREWRSTARVYGDETPSGLDVDATRALVERWRADGGPDQVLELDASRQEQLLAACGLRVADRREVRTVEQAVAAAEEIGWPVALKARRRDRRKRTALSGVALDVAGADDLSATWARMEEALGPEGMQPVVVQRMVEQGLDVAVRIRRPDRIGTVEVGLGGPMAAFDPWELGVLPLALPDASMLVAASSVARALTDPLTRVPVVSLVHRLAALVDAVEEIHEVRADPVIVAGPVAWITDVRILIGSPRGELPVRHLG
;
A
#
# COMPACT_ATOMS: atom_id res chain seq x y z
N GLY A 1 15.72 39.91 -5.46
CA GLY A 1 15.86 38.49 -5.23
C GLY A 1 14.87 37.63 -6.03
N LEU A 2 14.72 36.38 -5.70
CA LEU A 2 13.84 35.47 -6.42
C LEU A 2 12.39 35.98 -6.51
N ILE A 3 11.81 36.44 -5.39
CA ILE A 3 10.43 36.97 -5.35
C ILE A 3 10.23 38.15 -6.26
N THR A 4 11.22 39.08 -6.35
CA THR A 4 11.14 40.23 -7.23
C THR A 4 11.07 39.80 -8.70
N ARG A 5 11.98 38.91 -9.12
CA ARG A 5 12.01 38.37 -10.48
C ARG A 5 10.75 37.59 -10.83
N PHE A 6 10.25 36.82 -9.86
CA PHE A 6 8.99 36.06 -10.00
C PHE A 6 7.80 37.01 -10.23
N HIS A 7 7.68 38.09 -9.43
CA HIS A 7 6.60 39.05 -9.52
C HIS A 7 6.62 39.83 -10.86
N GLU A 8 7.82 40.27 -11.30
CA GLU A 8 7.98 41.03 -12.53
C GLU A 8 7.64 40.27 -13.82
N ARG A 9 7.60 38.93 -13.76
CA ARG A 9 7.24 38.07 -14.89
C ARG A 9 5.73 37.82 -15.03
N GLN A 10 4.96 38.13 -14.00
CA GLN A 10 3.55 37.82 -14.00
C GLN A 10 2.74 38.79 -14.83
N SER A 11 1.65 38.32 -15.42
CA SER A 11 0.71 39.17 -16.14
C SER A 11 0.05 40.21 -15.22
N PRO A 12 -0.34 41.39 -15.74
CA PRO A 12 -1.12 42.36 -14.98
C PRO A 12 -2.42 41.76 -14.39
N GLU A 13 -3.03 40.79 -15.08
CA GLU A 13 -4.24 40.07 -14.64
C GLU A 13 -3.94 39.22 -13.41
N SER A 14 -2.89 38.42 -13.40
CA SER A 14 -2.49 37.60 -12.27
C SER A 14 -2.07 38.44 -11.06
N ILE A 15 -1.39 39.55 -11.28
CA ILE A 15 -1.08 40.51 -10.21
C ILE A 15 -2.37 41.08 -9.62
N TYR A 16 -3.34 41.46 -10.47
CA TYR A 16 -4.61 42.01 -10.02
C TYR A 16 -5.42 40.97 -9.23
N PHE A 17 -5.47 39.71 -9.68
CA PHE A 17 -6.15 38.63 -8.93
C PHE A 17 -5.52 38.39 -7.57
N ARG A 18 -4.22 38.64 -7.42
CA ARG A 18 -3.53 38.41 -6.13
C ARG A 18 -3.61 39.57 -5.17
N PHE A 19 -3.56 40.83 -5.68
CA PHE A 19 -3.41 42.02 -4.85
C PHE A 19 -4.64 42.93 -4.87
N PHE A 20 -5.64 42.62 -5.66
CA PHE A 20 -6.86 43.43 -5.92
C PHE A 20 -6.57 44.87 -6.37
N SER A 21 -5.34 45.11 -6.81
CA SER A 21 -4.89 46.38 -7.27
C SER A 21 -3.71 46.22 -8.24
N PRO A 22 -3.49 47.18 -9.19
CA PRO A 22 -2.30 47.18 -10.02
C PRO A 22 -1.04 47.39 -9.18
N ARG A 23 -0.17 46.39 -9.13
CA ARG A 23 1.13 46.44 -8.39
C ARG A 23 2.25 45.96 -9.27
N PRO A 24 2.77 46.77 -10.20
CA PRO A 24 3.82 46.35 -11.11
C PRO A 24 5.14 46.04 -10.42
N ARG A 25 5.36 46.57 -9.22
CA ARG A 25 6.55 46.30 -8.38
C ARG A 25 6.14 46.17 -6.93
N LEU A 26 6.87 45.32 -6.21
CA LEU A 26 6.76 45.18 -4.76
C LEU A 26 7.68 46.21 -4.08
N SER A 27 7.20 46.85 -3.01
CA SER A 27 8.00 47.73 -2.17
C SER A 27 8.95 46.91 -1.28
N GLU A 28 10.03 47.56 -0.79
CA GLU A 28 10.95 46.92 0.16
C GLU A 28 10.24 46.39 1.40
N ARG A 29 9.26 47.12 1.92
CA ARG A 29 8.46 46.71 3.08
C ARG A 29 7.61 45.46 2.79
N GLU A 30 7.04 45.35 1.59
CA GLU A 30 6.29 44.15 1.19
C GLU A 30 7.24 42.97 0.99
N LEU A 31 8.40 43.15 0.40
CA LEU A 31 9.42 42.11 0.24
C LEU A 31 9.90 41.61 1.60
N GLU A 32 10.11 42.50 2.56
CA GLU A 32 10.48 42.15 3.94
C GLU A 32 9.37 41.37 4.60
N HIS A 33 8.11 41.81 4.47
CA HIS A 33 6.94 41.12 5.02
C HIS A 33 6.75 39.71 4.42
N PHE A 34 7.02 39.53 3.13
CA PHE A 34 6.86 38.22 2.44
C PHE A 34 8.02 37.26 2.70
N THR A 35 9.18 37.74 3.11
CA THR A 35 10.39 36.93 3.34
C THR A 35 10.64 36.63 4.82
N ARG A 36 10.09 37.43 5.73
CA ARG A 36 10.21 37.22 7.17
C ARG A 36 9.01 36.42 7.68
N VAL A 37 9.15 35.12 7.80
CA VAL A 37 8.18 34.20 8.37
C VAL A 37 8.71 33.66 9.70
N ASP A 38 7.80 33.42 10.66
CA ASP A 38 8.12 32.87 11.98
C ASP A 38 7.91 31.36 12.05
N HIS A 39 7.43 30.76 10.97
CA HIS A 39 7.10 29.33 10.82
C HIS A 39 6.01 28.83 11.80
N ARG A 40 5.26 29.73 12.40
CA ARG A 40 4.17 29.40 13.32
C ARG A 40 2.89 30.15 12.95
N ASP A 41 2.89 31.50 13.11
CA ASP A 41 1.76 32.36 12.80
C ASP A 41 1.80 32.84 11.36
N ARG A 42 3.00 32.86 10.76
CA ARG A 42 3.24 33.08 9.35
C ARG A 42 4.11 31.98 8.76
N VAL A 43 3.56 31.26 7.81
CA VAL A 43 4.26 30.20 7.06
C VAL A 43 4.13 30.45 5.57
N ALA A 44 5.21 30.27 4.84
CA ALA A 44 5.22 30.35 3.40
C ALA A 44 5.95 29.15 2.80
N PHE A 45 5.34 28.54 1.79
CA PHE A 45 5.97 27.55 0.92
C PHE A 45 6.28 28.17 -0.44
N VAL A 46 7.40 27.79 -1.00
CA VAL A 46 7.82 28.19 -2.35
C VAL A 46 7.98 26.95 -3.22
N ALA A 47 7.53 27.04 -4.45
CA ALA A 47 7.79 26.03 -5.47
C ALA A 47 8.96 26.53 -6.34
N LEU A 48 9.99 25.70 -6.45
CA LEU A 48 11.16 25.97 -7.28
C LEU A 48 11.21 24.94 -8.43
N LEU A 49 11.57 25.41 -9.60
CA LEU A 49 11.88 24.59 -10.75
C LEU A 49 13.21 25.11 -11.33
N ASP A 50 14.25 24.27 -11.36
CA ASP A 50 15.60 24.66 -11.80
C ASP A 50 16.10 25.96 -11.14
N ASP A 51 15.96 26.07 -9.81
CA ASP A 51 16.27 27.27 -9.02
C ASP A 51 15.44 28.54 -9.35
N GLU A 52 14.45 28.38 -10.23
CA GLU A 52 13.49 29.44 -10.56
C GLU A 52 12.25 29.34 -9.68
N LEU A 53 11.84 30.45 -9.07
CA LEU A 53 10.62 30.50 -8.28
C LEU A 53 9.40 30.48 -9.22
N VAL A 54 8.57 29.41 -9.12
CA VAL A 54 7.38 29.21 -9.95
C VAL A 54 6.07 29.28 -9.17
N GLY A 55 6.13 29.32 -7.84
CA GLY A 55 4.94 29.49 -7.02
C GLY A 55 5.26 29.89 -5.58
N VAL A 56 4.34 30.63 -4.96
CA VAL A 56 4.37 30.99 -3.54
C VAL A 56 2.98 30.76 -2.95
N ALA A 57 2.92 30.09 -1.81
CA ALA A 57 1.72 30.00 -1.01
C ALA A 57 2.05 30.35 0.43
N ARG A 58 1.14 31.06 1.12
CA ARG A 58 1.35 31.44 2.51
C ARG A 58 0.06 31.45 3.29
N TYR A 59 0.18 31.27 4.60
CA TYR A 59 -0.87 31.67 5.53
C TYR A 59 -0.36 32.69 6.55
N GLU A 60 -1.28 33.48 7.06
CA GLU A 60 -1.07 34.44 8.15
C GLU A 60 -2.24 34.34 9.14
N ARG A 61 -1.91 34.02 10.40
CA ARG A 61 -2.91 33.86 11.47
C ARG A 61 -3.48 35.21 11.85
N TYR A 62 -4.80 35.28 12.05
CA TYR A 62 -5.43 36.43 12.72
C TYR A 62 -5.08 36.39 14.21
N GLU A 63 -4.63 37.54 14.73
CA GLU A 63 -4.11 37.66 16.09
C GLU A 63 -5.14 37.12 17.13
N GLY A 64 -4.68 36.25 18.02
CA GLY A 64 -5.47 35.65 19.08
C GLY A 64 -6.55 34.66 18.65
N THR A 65 -6.51 34.15 17.39
CA THR A 65 -7.50 33.19 16.87
C THR A 65 -6.83 31.89 16.39
N ASP A 66 -7.65 30.91 16.12
CA ASP A 66 -7.28 29.64 15.44
C ASP A 66 -7.54 29.68 13.92
N THR A 67 -7.74 30.86 13.37
CA THR A 67 -8.05 31.08 11.95
C THR A 67 -6.89 31.81 11.25
N ALA A 68 -6.54 31.43 10.03
CA ALA A 68 -5.53 32.11 9.24
C ALA A 68 -6.03 32.48 7.84
N GLU A 69 -5.54 33.60 7.31
CA GLU A 69 -5.71 33.96 5.91
C GLU A 69 -4.73 33.17 5.05
N VAL A 70 -5.20 32.56 3.95
CA VAL A 70 -4.37 31.84 3.01
C VAL A 70 -4.34 32.52 1.63
N ALA A 71 -3.18 32.55 0.98
CA ALA A 71 -3.01 33.18 -0.29
C ALA A 71 -1.96 32.47 -1.16
N PHE A 72 -2.24 32.42 -2.46
CA PHE A 72 -1.43 31.74 -3.49
C PHE A 72 -1.03 32.69 -4.60
N PHE A 73 0.13 32.46 -5.16
CA PHE A 73 0.59 33.12 -6.38
C PHE A 73 1.45 32.13 -7.18
N VAL A 74 0.99 31.72 -8.35
CA VAL A 74 1.65 30.74 -9.21
C VAL A 74 1.98 31.42 -10.54
N ASP A 75 3.15 31.15 -11.10
CA ASP A 75 3.62 31.67 -12.39
C ASP A 75 2.64 31.30 -13.51
N ASP A 76 2.31 32.24 -14.34
CA ASP A 76 1.33 32.09 -15.44
C ASP A 76 1.65 30.92 -16.37
N ARG A 77 2.96 30.66 -16.59
CA ARG A 77 3.44 29.53 -17.41
C ARG A 77 3.18 28.15 -16.79
N HIS A 78 2.89 28.11 -15.50
CA HIS A 78 2.70 26.89 -14.73
C HIS A 78 1.27 26.73 -14.19
N HIS A 79 0.32 27.54 -14.65
CA HIS A 79 -1.09 27.38 -14.32
C HIS A 79 -1.63 26.04 -14.82
N GLY A 80 -2.59 25.45 -14.10
CA GLY A 80 -3.26 24.20 -14.45
C GLY A 80 -2.47 22.93 -14.12
N ARG A 81 -1.27 23.02 -13.57
CA ARG A 81 -0.40 21.90 -13.19
C ARG A 81 -0.61 21.38 -11.76
N GLY A 82 -1.64 21.85 -11.05
CA GLY A 82 -1.93 21.40 -9.68
C GLY A 82 -1.08 22.04 -8.58
N LEU A 83 -0.11 22.92 -8.90
CA LEU A 83 0.80 23.56 -7.92
C LEU A 83 0.05 24.19 -6.73
N ALA A 84 -0.97 25.01 -7.01
CA ALA A 84 -1.72 25.68 -5.95
C ALA A 84 -2.43 24.70 -5.03
N THR A 85 -2.94 23.57 -5.55
CA THR A 85 -3.59 22.53 -4.75
C THR A 85 -2.59 21.81 -3.84
N VAL A 86 -1.42 21.42 -4.36
CA VAL A 86 -0.37 20.79 -3.56
C VAL A 86 0.14 21.75 -2.48
N MET A 87 0.36 23.02 -2.83
CA MET A 87 0.79 24.04 -1.87
C MET A 87 -0.28 24.28 -0.78
N LEU A 88 -1.58 24.23 -1.12
CA LEU A 88 -2.67 24.29 -0.14
C LEU A 88 -2.59 23.15 0.87
N GLU A 89 -2.30 21.94 0.42
CA GLU A 89 -2.19 20.78 1.28
C GLU A 89 -1.00 20.87 2.25
N TYR A 90 0.17 21.35 1.78
CA TYR A 90 1.31 21.63 2.64
C TYR A 90 1.00 22.72 3.67
N LEU A 91 0.34 23.81 3.24
CA LEU A 91 -0.07 24.88 4.15
C LEU A 91 -1.09 24.37 5.19
N ALA A 92 -2.05 23.55 4.78
CA ALA A 92 -3.03 22.97 5.67
C ALA A 92 -2.40 22.02 6.70
N ALA A 93 -1.39 21.23 6.29
CA ALA A 93 -0.63 20.40 7.21
C ALA A 93 0.13 21.25 8.24
N ALA A 94 0.92 22.24 7.78
CA ALA A 94 1.65 23.15 8.66
C ALA A 94 0.72 23.97 9.58
N ALA A 95 -0.44 24.39 9.09
CA ALA A 95 -1.43 25.11 9.86
C ALA A 95 -1.99 24.26 11.02
N ARG A 96 -2.34 22.99 10.76
CA ARG A 96 -2.77 22.05 11.79
C ARG A 96 -1.71 21.81 12.87
N GLU A 97 -0.44 21.62 12.45
CA GLU A 97 0.70 21.50 13.37
C GLU A 97 0.83 22.71 14.30
N ASN A 98 0.49 23.90 13.78
CA ASN A 98 0.51 25.16 14.53
C ASN A 98 -0.81 25.50 15.22
N GLY A 99 -1.78 24.58 15.32
CA GLY A 99 -3.06 24.77 16.03
C GLY A 99 -4.03 25.71 15.31
N ILE A 100 -3.92 25.86 13.98
CA ILE A 100 -4.89 26.59 13.16
C ILE A 100 -5.91 25.57 12.66
N THR A 101 -7.20 25.84 12.90
CA THR A 101 -8.30 24.95 12.58
C THR A 101 -9.07 25.37 11.33
N ARG A 102 -8.93 26.65 10.92
CA ARG A 102 -9.69 27.21 9.80
C ARG A 102 -8.84 28.10 8.89
N PHE A 103 -9.05 27.97 7.60
CA PHE A 103 -8.55 28.93 6.62
C PHE A 103 -9.65 29.86 6.11
N ARG A 104 -9.27 31.11 5.85
CA ARG A 104 -10.02 32.07 5.06
C ARG A 104 -9.21 32.49 3.87
N ALA A 105 -9.90 32.68 2.74
CA ALA A 105 -9.29 33.19 1.52
C ALA A 105 -10.25 34.18 0.84
N THR A 106 -9.69 35.22 0.29
CA THR A 106 -10.45 36.22 -0.46
C THR A 106 -10.11 36.11 -1.94
N THR A 107 -11.13 36.07 -2.81
CA THR A 107 -10.91 35.98 -4.26
C THR A 107 -11.97 36.76 -5.03
N LEU A 108 -11.66 37.10 -6.30
CA LEU A 108 -12.62 37.73 -7.20
C LEU A 108 -13.53 36.68 -7.84
N PRO A 109 -14.81 36.99 -8.13
CA PRO A 109 -15.76 36.07 -8.75
C PRO A 109 -15.33 35.54 -10.13
N ASN A 110 -14.54 36.29 -10.85
CA ASN A 110 -14.00 35.92 -12.16
C ASN A 110 -12.72 35.05 -12.08
N ASN A 111 -12.11 34.89 -10.90
CA ASN A 111 -10.98 33.99 -10.69
C ASN A 111 -11.44 32.53 -10.50
N ARG A 112 -12.02 31.96 -11.58
CA ARG A 112 -12.53 30.60 -11.58
C ARG A 112 -11.46 29.55 -11.28
N LYS A 113 -10.19 29.84 -11.60
CA LYS A 113 -9.07 28.93 -11.36
C LYS A 113 -8.86 28.72 -9.86
N MET A 114 -8.86 29.80 -9.06
CA MET A 114 -8.69 29.73 -7.61
C MET A 114 -9.89 29.06 -6.93
N LEU A 115 -11.11 29.39 -7.34
CA LEU A 115 -12.32 28.71 -6.83
C LEU A 115 -12.26 27.19 -7.07
N LYS A 116 -11.74 26.75 -8.23
CA LYS A 116 -11.55 25.33 -8.51
C LYS A 116 -10.48 24.67 -7.60
N VAL A 117 -9.42 25.38 -7.23
CA VAL A 117 -8.40 24.85 -6.29
C VAL A 117 -9.04 24.48 -4.96
N PHE A 118 -9.82 25.38 -4.38
CA PHE A 118 -10.49 25.12 -3.09
C PHE A 118 -11.55 24.01 -3.20
N ALA A 119 -12.36 24.03 -4.25
CA ALA A 119 -13.38 23.01 -4.47
C ALA A 119 -12.80 21.61 -4.71
N SER A 120 -11.63 21.53 -5.37
CA SER A 120 -10.97 20.24 -5.69
C SER A 120 -10.13 19.67 -4.54
N ALA A 121 -9.90 20.46 -3.49
CA ALA A 121 -9.11 20.02 -2.34
C ALA A 121 -9.89 19.15 -1.34
N GLY A 122 -11.21 18.95 -1.58
CA GLY A 122 -12.06 18.10 -0.74
C GLY A 122 -12.60 18.77 0.53
N TYR A 123 -12.29 20.06 0.75
CA TYR A 123 -12.83 20.81 1.90
C TYR A 123 -14.26 21.30 1.63
N GLU A 124 -15.09 21.29 2.67
CA GLU A 124 -16.38 21.99 2.63
C GLU A 124 -16.14 23.50 2.70
N VAL A 125 -16.32 24.19 1.58
CA VAL A 125 -16.02 25.62 1.45
C VAL A 125 -17.32 26.44 1.60
N ALA A 126 -17.41 27.17 2.69
CA ALA A 126 -18.42 28.21 2.83
C ALA A 126 -17.98 29.45 2.04
N SER A 127 -18.85 29.99 1.19
CA SER A 127 -18.56 31.18 0.36
C SER A 127 -19.60 32.27 0.59
N GLN A 128 -19.15 33.49 0.77
CA GLN A 128 -19.98 34.67 0.90
C GLN A 128 -19.51 35.75 -0.07
N LEU A 129 -20.43 36.31 -0.87
CA LEU A 129 -20.13 37.44 -1.75
C LEU A 129 -20.37 38.74 -0.96
N ASP A 130 -19.36 39.57 -0.83
CA ASP A 130 -19.41 40.87 -0.17
C ASP A 130 -18.62 41.89 -1.00
N ASP A 131 -19.23 43.06 -1.28
CA ASP A 131 -18.67 44.15 -2.08
C ASP A 131 -17.90 43.75 -3.36
N GLY A 132 -18.40 42.72 -4.07
CA GLY A 132 -17.81 42.23 -5.31
C GLY A 132 -16.59 41.29 -5.12
N ILE A 133 -16.35 40.86 -3.90
CA ILE A 133 -15.30 39.93 -3.50
C ILE A 133 -15.96 38.68 -2.91
N ILE A 134 -15.40 37.51 -3.18
CA ILE A 134 -15.83 36.26 -2.56
C ILE A 134 -14.91 35.94 -1.39
N ASP A 135 -15.48 35.94 -0.17
CA ASP A 135 -14.85 35.40 1.02
C ASP A 135 -15.12 33.91 1.11
N LEU A 136 -14.07 33.12 1.23
CA LEU A 136 -14.10 31.68 1.40
C LEU A 136 -13.64 31.34 2.80
N ALA A 137 -14.33 30.41 3.45
CA ALA A 137 -13.90 29.85 4.72
C ALA A 137 -14.09 28.34 4.73
N PHE A 138 -13.10 27.61 5.20
CA PHE A 138 -13.16 26.16 5.31
C PHE A 138 -12.36 25.66 6.52
N ASP A 139 -12.86 24.56 7.08
CA ASP A 139 -12.25 23.87 8.19
C ASP A 139 -11.09 23.00 7.68
N LEU A 140 -9.98 22.94 8.42
CA LEU A 140 -8.78 22.19 8.06
C LEU A 140 -8.77 20.76 8.60
N ARG A 141 -9.83 20.32 9.27
CA ARG A 141 -9.90 18.94 9.74
C ARG A 141 -9.76 17.97 8.58
N PRO A 142 -8.92 16.93 8.69
CA PRO A 142 -8.86 15.88 7.70
C PRO A 142 -10.16 15.09 7.72
N THR A 143 -11.03 15.36 6.76
CA THR A 143 -12.23 14.55 6.51
C THR A 143 -11.91 13.44 5.53
N ASP A 144 -12.75 12.41 5.47
CA ASP A 144 -12.61 11.33 4.49
C ASP A 144 -12.60 11.87 3.05
N ASP A 145 -13.37 12.92 2.76
CA ASP A 145 -13.42 13.58 1.45
C ASP A 145 -12.10 14.28 1.11
N VAL A 146 -11.46 14.95 2.08
CA VAL A 146 -10.14 15.57 1.89
C VAL A 146 -9.09 14.49 1.62
N THR A 147 -9.07 13.43 2.42
CA THR A 147 -8.14 12.31 2.26
C THR A 147 -8.34 11.62 0.90
N ALA A 148 -9.59 11.36 0.51
CA ALA A 148 -9.91 10.76 -0.77
C ALA A 148 -9.54 11.66 -1.97
N ALA A 149 -9.68 12.99 -1.83
CA ALA A 149 -9.30 13.95 -2.88
C ALA A 149 -7.78 13.98 -3.08
N VAL A 150 -7.01 14.01 -1.97
CA VAL A 150 -5.54 13.94 -1.98
C VAL A 150 -5.09 12.62 -2.64
N ASP A 151 -5.62 11.50 -2.18
CA ASP A 151 -5.28 10.17 -2.70
C ASP A 151 -5.62 10.02 -4.18
N ARG A 152 -6.76 10.54 -4.61
CA ARG A 152 -7.15 10.52 -6.03
C ARG A 152 -6.18 11.33 -6.88
N ARG A 153 -5.80 12.53 -6.43
CA ARG A 153 -4.88 13.39 -7.17
C ARG A 153 -3.50 12.74 -7.27
N GLU A 154 -2.95 12.23 -6.17
CA GLU A 154 -1.65 11.56 -6.18
C GLU A 154 -1.65 10.34 -7.11
N ARG A 155 -2.69 9.51 -7.09
CA ARG A 155 -2.82 8.40 -8.03
C ARG A 155 -2.87 8.85 -9.49
N LEU A 156 -3.63 9.90 -9.79
CA LEU A 156 -3.70 10.44 -11.15
C LEU A 156 -2.35 10.96 -11.63
N ALA A 157 -1.58 11.62 -10.75
CA ALA A 157 -0.24 12.09 -11.05
C ALA A 157 0.73 10.92 -11.31
N GLU A 158 0.70 9.91 -10.44
CA GLU A 158 1.48 8.67 -10.58
C GLU A 158 1.13 7.96 -11.91
N ALA A 159 -0.17 7.76 -12.16
CA ALA A 159 -0.66 7.12 -13.38
C ALA A 159 -0.30 7.91 -14.66
N ALA A 160 -0.38 9.25 -14.61
CA ALA A 160 0.00 10.09 -15.74
C ALA A 160 1.48 9.97 -16.10
N SER A 161 2.34 9.88 -15.07
CA SER A 161 3.77 9.67 -15.25
C SER A 161 4.09 8.31 -15.90
N VAL A 162 3.44 7.23 -15.43
CA VAL A 162 3.59 5.89 -16.02
C VAL A 162 2.98 5.83 -17.43
N ARG A 163 1.88 6.55 -17.65
CA ARG A 163 1.23 6.60 -18.97
C ARG A 163 2.15 7.14 -20.04
N ARG A 164 2.91 8.23 -19.75
CA ARG A 164 3.90 8.75 -20.71
C ARG A 164 4.98 7.73 -21.06
N MET A 165 5.33 6.83 -20.14
CA MET A 165 6.28 5.75 -20.38
C MET A 165 5.69 4.61 -21.19
N LEU A 166 4.43 4.20 -20.92
CA LEU A 166 3.79 3.04 -21.54
C LEU A 166 2.97 3.37 -22.78
N GLU A 167 2.63 4.63 -23.00
CA GLU A 167 1.84 5.13 -24.13
C GLU A 167 2.55 6.33 -24.81
N PRO A 168 3.85 6.22 -25.13
CA PRO A 168 4.60 7.33 -25.67
C PRO A 168 4.21 7.60 -27.13
N ALA A 169 4.17 8.89 -27.53
CA ALA A 169 4.14 9.31 -28.92
C ALA A 169 5.57 9.47 -29.50
N THR A 170 6.55 9.68 -28.63
CA THR A 170 7.95 9.92 -29.02
C THR A 170 8.89 9.03 -28.20
N VAL A 171 9.78 8.29 -28.89
CA VAL A 171 10.76 7.40 -28.26
C VAL A 171 12.17 7.78 -28.74
N ALA A 172 13.07 8.01 -27.79
CA ALA A 172 14.49 8.17 -28.08
C ALA A 172 15.30 7.00 -27.50
N LEU A 173 16.17 6.42 -28.30
CA LEU A 173 17.07 5.34 -27.92
C LEU A 173 18.49 5.88 -27.90
N ILE A 174 19.11 5.97 -26.73
CA ILE A 174 20.38 6.68 -26.54
C ILE A 174 21.47 5.70 -26.10
N ASP A 175 22.50 5.56 -26.91
CA ASP A 175 23.73 4.84 -26.57
C ASP A 175 24.69 5.80 -25.84
N ALA A 176 24.73 5.71 -24.52
CA ALA A 176 25.64 6.50 -23.68
C ALA A 176 27.11 6.05 -23.79
N GLY A 177 27.39 4.90 -24.47
CA GLY A 177 28.72 4.29 -24.62
C GLY A 177 29.40 4.56 -25.96
N ALA A 178 28.80 5.31 -26.86
CA ALA A 178 29.41 5.63 -28.13
C ALA A 178 30.68 6.48 -27.93
N GLY A 179 31.79 5.85 -27.55
CA GLY A 179 33.11 6.48 -27.40
C GLY A 179 34.01 5.98 -26.29
N GLY A 180 33.65 5.00 -25.44
CA GLY A 180 34.47 4.58 -24.30
C GLY A 180 34.62 3.07 -24.07
N PRO A 181 35.69 2.62 -23.35
CA PRO A 181 35.94 1.21 -23.07
C PRO A 181 35.00 0.64 -21.98
N ARG A 182 34.60 -0.61 -22.14
CA ARG A 182 33.69 -1.38 -21.26
C ARG A 182 34.43 -1.89 -20.01
N SER A 183 33.78 -1.78 -18.85
CA SER A 183 34.26 -2.37 -17.59
C SER A 183 33.34 -3.53 -17.18
N THR A 184 33.92 -4.67 -16.91
CA THR A 184 33.31 -5.86 -16.32
C THR A 184 33.76 -5.97 -14.89
N THR A 185 32.91 -5.78 -13.89
CA THR A 185 33.21 -6.07 -12.48
C THR A 185 31.98 -6.45 -11.68
N ASP A 186 31.74 -7.72 -11.52
CA ASP A 186 31.42 -8.43 -10.29
C ASP A 186 31.31 -9.94 -10.55
N PRO A 187 32.07 -10.84 -9.89
CA PRO A 187 32.06 -12.27 -10.18
C PRO A 187 30.88 -13.06 -9.58
N GLY A 188 30.00 -12.43 -8.84
CA GLY A 188 28.88 -13.08 -8.11
C GLY A 188 27.50 -12.97 -8.77
N ARG A 189 27.30 -12.01 -9.66
CA ARG A 189 26.05 -11.79 -10.39
C ARG A 189 26.32 -11.98 -11.87
N ARG A 190 25.68 -12.95 -12.52
CA ARG A 190 25.71 -13.01 -13.98
C ARG A 190 24.79 -11.92 -14.51
N PRO A 191 25.32 -10.82 -15.09
CA PRO A 191 24.47 -9.85 -15.77
C PRO A 191 23.80 -10.58 -16.95
N VAL A 192 22.53 -10.28 -17.18
CA VAL A 192 21.96 -10.52 -18.52
C VAL A 192 22.70 -9.53 -19.42
N PRO A 193 23.61 -9.99 -20.30
CA PRO A 193 24.37 -9.06 -21.12
C PRO A 193 23.38 -8.27 -21.96
N ILE A 194 23.36 -6.94 -21.81
CA ILE A 194 22.79 -6.09 -22.85
C ILE A 194 23.69 -6.34 -24.07
N GLU A 195 23.24 -7.23 -24.93
CA GLU A 195 24.00 -7.62 -26.12
C GLU A 195 24.33 -6.37 -26.96
N ASP A 196 25.51 -6.35 -27.53
CA ASP A 196 25.91 -5.35 -28.51
C ASP A 196 24.82 -5.18 -29.57
N GLY A 197 24.33 -3.94 -29.75
CA GLY A 197 23.27 -3.63 -30.69
C GLY A 197 21.82 -3.80 -30.16
N CYS A 198 21.58 -3.95 -28.83
CA CYS A 198 20.22 -4.00 -28.29
C CYS A 198 19.38 -2.79 -28.73
N LEU A 199 19.90 -1.56 -28.61
CA LEU A 199 19.17 -0.34 -29.02
C LEU A 199 18.87 -0.31 -30.53
N VAL A 200 19.76 -0.86 -31.37
CA VAL A 200 19.53 -0.98 -32.82
C VAL A 200 18.35 -1.93 -33.08
N ARG A 201 18.35 -3.10 -32.40
CA ARG A 201 17.23 -4.04 -32.50
C ARG A 201 15.92 -3.47 -32.00
N LEU A 202 15.96 -2.67 -30.91
CA LEU A 202 14.77 -1.96 -30.43
C LEU A 202 14.25 -0.95 -31.44
N ALA A 203 15.15 -0.19 -32.08
CA ALA A 203 14.78 0.76 -33.14
C ALA A 203 14.13 0.06 -34.34
N GLU A 204 14.68 -1.07 -34.74
CA GLU A 204 14.11 -1.90 -35.82
C GLU A 204 12.72 -2.44 -35.42
N ARG A 205 12.58 -2.99 -34.22
CA ARG A 205 11.30 -3.52 -33.70
C ARG A 205 10.21 -2.46 -33.66
N LEU A 206 10.52 -1.25 -33.17
CA LEU A 206 9.56 -0.15 -33.09
C LEU A 206 9.16 0.32 -34.51
N ARG A 207 10.09 0.40 -35.46
CA ARG A 207 9.80 0.82 -36.83
C ARG A 207 9.02 -0.22 -37.62
N ASP A 208 9.41 -1.52 -37.46
CA ASP A 208 8.77 -2.65 -38.16
C ASP A 208 7.48 -3.10 -37.45
N GLY A 209 7.30 -2.79 -36.17
CA GLY A 209 6.28 -3.28 -35.27
C GLY A 209 4.97 -2.50 -35.24
N ALA A 210 4.71 -1.58 -36.20
CA ALA A 210 3.52 -0.70 -36.24
C ALA A 210 3.43 0.34 -35.11
N PHE A 211 4.53 0.66 -34.43
CA PHE A 211 4.55 1.78 -33.49
C PHE A 211 4.23 3.09 -34.24
N PRO A 212 3.14 3.82 -33.87
CA PRO A 212 2.67 4.96 -34.64
C PRO A 212 3.49 6.23 -34.40
N GLY A 213 4.33 6.25 -33.36
CA GLY A 213 5.09 7.41 -32.95
C GLY A 213 6.43 7.57 -33.65
N SER A 214 7.18 8.59 -33.27
CA SER A 214 8.53 8.82 -33.79
C SER A 214 9.58 8.08 -32.96
N VAL A 215 10.62 7.56 -33.66
CA VAL A 215 11.74 6.84 -33.05
C VAL A 215 13.05 7.46 -33.49
N THR A 216 13.83 7.97 -32.53
CA THR A 216 15.18 8.48 -32.72
C THR A 216 16.19 7.51 -32.12
N LEU A 217 17.28 7.20 -32.84
CA LEU A 217 18.38 6.38 -32.33
C LEU A 217 19.68 7.17 -32.49
N GLY A 218 20.48 7.28 -31.43
CA GLY A 218 21.77 7.97 -31.50
C GLY A 218 22.58 7.90 -30.21
N GLY A 219 23.70 8.61 -30.19
CA GLY A 219 24.49 8.86 -28.98
C GLY A 219 23.92 10.03 -28.17
N PRO A 220 24.61 10.45 -27.08
CA PRO A 220 24.17 11.57 -26.24
C PRO A 220 23.91 12.88 -27.01
N ALA A 221 24.66 13.13 -28.10
CA ALA A 221 24.47 14.32 -28.93
C ALA A 221 23.08 14.36 -29.63
N ALA A 222 22.48 13.21 -29.89
CA ALA A 222 21.16 13.15 -30.51
C ALA A 222 20.06 13.74 -29.60
N LEU A 223 20.29 13.79 -28.26
CA LEU A 223 19.37 14.46 -27.33
C LEU A 223 19.16 15.94 -27.65
N ASP A 224 20.19 16.63 -28.15
CA ASP A 224 20.11 18.07 -28.47
C ASP A 224 19.21 18.36 -29.68
N GLU A 225 19.01 17.37 -30.54
CA GLU A 225 18.18 17.45 -31.73
C GLU A 225 16.71 17.05 -31.46
N LEU A 226 16.42 16.47 -30.29
CA LEU A 226 15.06 16.08 -29.91
C LEU A 226 14.18 17.30 -29.62
N PRO A 227 12.89 17.22 -29.90
CA PRO A 227 11.91 18.21 -29.46
C PRO A 227 11.83 18.23 -27.92
N GLU A 228 11.46 19.37 -27.36
CA GLU A 228 11.10 19.43 -25.94
C GLU A 228 9.88 18.53 -25.64
N GLY A 229 9.92 17.84 -24.50
CA GLY A 229 8.82 17.00 -24.02
C GLY A 229 8.80 15.61 -24.64
N VAL A 230 9.95 15.03 -25.03
CA VAL A 230 10.02 13.63 -25.45
C VAL A 230 9.44 12.71 -24.38
N ASP A 231 8.51 11.79 -24.76
CA ASP A 231 7.76 10.98 -23.79
C ASP A 231 8.62 9.90 -23.13
N LEU A 232 9.39 9.17 -23.92
CA LEU A 232 10.21 8.05 -23.45
C LEU A 232 11.62 8.11 -23.98
N VAL A 233 12.60 8.07 -23.09
CA VAL A 233 14.02 7.90 -23.45
C VAL A 233 14.50 6.55 -22.91
N VAL A 234 15.02 5.68 -23.76
CA VAL A 234 15.66 4.41 -23.37
C VAL A 234 17.16 4.56 -23.51
N VAL A 235 17.88 4.38 -22.41
CA VAL A 235 19.33 4.61 -22.34
C VAL A 235 20.06 3.29 -22.05
N ALA A 236 21.11 3.03 -22.80
CA ALA A 236 22.07 1.95 -22.54
C ALA A 236 23.50 2.49 -22.65
N GLY A 237 24.42 1.93 -21.85
CA GLY A 237 25.84 2.30 -21.89
C GLY A 237 26.50 2.26 -20.50
N PRO A 238 27.75 2.72 -20.37
CA PRO A 238 28.46 2.68 -19.08
C PRO A 238 27.75 3.48 -18.01
N ALA A 239 27.57 2.89 -16.81
CA ALA A 239 26.87 3.55 -15.69
C ALA A 239 27.50 4.90 -15.30
N ALA A 240 28.80 5.06 -15.46
CA ALA A 240 29.49 6.31 -15.19
C ALA A 240 29.06 7.48 -16.09
N ALA A 241 28.54 7.20 -17.29
CA ALA A 241 28.05 8.22 -18.23
C ALA A 241 26.59 8.61 -18.00
N LEU A 242 25.83 7.78 -17.25
CA LEU A 242 24.39 7.96 -17.06
C LEU A 242 24.01 9.28 -16.40
N PRO A 243 24.69 9.78 -15.35
CA PRO A 243 24.31 11.05 -14.72
C PRO A 243 24.29 12.23 -15.71
N GLU A 244 25.30 12.34 -16.59
CA GLU A 244 25.37 13.40 -17.62
C GLU A 244 24.25 13.23 -18.67
N VAL A 245 24.00 11.99 -19.12
CA VAL A 245 22.92 11.72 -20.08
C VAL A 245 21.56 12.05 -19.49
N LEU A 246 21.33 11.73 -18.21
CA LEU A 246 20.09 12.04 -17.51
C LEU A 246 19.88 13.54 -17.34
N ASP A 247 20.93 14.31 -17.04
CA ASP A 247 20.85 15.78 -17.00
C ASP A 247 20.37 16.35 -18.35
N ARG A 248 20.92 15.83 -19.46
CA ARG A 248 20.48 16.22 -20.81
C ARG A 248 19.07 15.76 -21.16
N CYS A 249 18.63 14.61 -20.67
CA CYS A 249 17.23 14.19 -20.78
C CYS A 249 16.30 15.17 -20.06
N ALA A 250 16.71 15.67 -18.90
CA ALA A 250 15.95 16.68 -18.16
C ALA A 250 15.88 18.02 -18.89
N ASP A 251 16.97 18.45 -19.54
CA ASP A 251 16.99 19.68 -20.37
C ASP A 251 15.96 19.61 -21.52
N ARG A 252 15.59 18.39 -21.95
CA ARG A 252 14.55 18.14 -22.97
C ARG A 252 13.17 17.86 -22.40
N ALA A 253 12.98 18.04 -21.08
CA ALA A 253 11.73 17.73 -20.39
C ALA A 253 11.20 16.31 -20.69
N ALA A 254 12.11 15.32 -20.68
CA ALA A 254 11.75 13.92 -20.92
C ALA A 254 10.68 13.43 -19.93
N GLY A 255 9.65 12.77 -20.43
CA GLY A 255 8.54 12.27 -19.61
C GLY A 255 8.94 11.15 -18.68
N ALA A 256 9.68 10.17 -19.20
CA ALA A 256 10.27 9.08 -18.45
C ALA A 256 11.56 8.59 -19.10
N VAL A 257 12.47 8.06 -18.28
CA VAL A 257 13.73 7.47 -18.74
C VAL A 257 13.79 6.02 -18.28
N VAL A 258 14.11 5.10 -19.20
CA VAL A 258 14.37 3.68 -18.93
C VAL A 258 15.85 3.43 -19.07
N VAL A 259 16.51 3.03 -17.99
CA VAL A 259 17.93 2.70 -17.96
C VAL A 259 18.11 1.19 -18.03
N LEU A 260 18.60 0.70 -19.17
CA LEU A 260 18.85 -0.72 -19.40
C LEU A 260 20.12 -1.21 -18.70
N SER A 261 21.13 -0.35 -18.57
CA SER A 261 22.42 -0.69 -17.98
C SER A 261 22.31 -0.96 -16.48
N GLU A 262 23.05 -1.96 -16.01
CA GLU A 262 23.22 -2.18 -14.57
C GLU A 262 24.11 -1.11 -13.95
N ALA A 263 23.89 -0.83 -12.66
CA ALA A 263 24.67 0.08 -11.86
C ALA A 263 24.91 -0.51 -10.46
N ASP A 264 26.07 -0.28 -9.88
CA ASP A 264 26.32 -0.60 -8.48
C ASP A 264 25.62 0.41 -7.55
N ALA A 265 25.68 0.17 -6.23
CA ALA A 265 24.99 1.02 -5.25
C ALA A 265 25.47 2.49 -5.30
N SER A 266 26.77 2.74 -5.53
CA SER A 266 27.32 4.10 -5.61
C SER A 266 26.88 4.81 -6.89
N GLN A 267 26.89 4.09 -8.00
CA GLN A 267 26.42 4.61 -9.30
C GLN A 267 24.91 4.86 -9.27
N THR A 268 24.15 3.97 -8.66
CA THR A 268 22.70 4.14 -8.46
C THR A 268 22.40 5.39 -7.64
N GLU A 269 23.15 5.67 -6.57
CA GLU A 269 22.95 6.90 -5.78
C GLU A 269 23.27 8.16 -6.58
N ALA A 270 24.34 8.17 -7.39
CA ALA A 270 24.66 9.28 -8.30
C ALA A 270 23.57 9.52 -9.35
N ILE A 271 22.99 8.45 -9.90
CA ILE A 271 21.84 8.52 -10.80
C ILE A 271 20.62 9.13 -10.09
N LEU A 272 20.31 8.66 -8.89
CA LEU A 272 19.16 9.13 -8.12
C LEU A 272 19.30 10.58 -7.68
N GLU A 273 20.51 11.06 -7.44
CA GLU A 273 20.76 12.48 -7.14
C GLU A 273 20.33 13.37 -8.31
N VAL A 274 20.68 12.98 -9.56
CA VAL A 274 20.24 13.70 -10.76
C VAL A 274 18.72 13.62 -10.91
N VAL A 275 18.15 12.44 -10.76
CA VAL A 275 16.71 12.18 -10.87
C VAL A 275 15.92 13.09 -9.91
N ARG A 276 16.32 13.14 -8.62
CA ARG A 276 15.67 13.98 -7.60
C ARG A 276 15.85 15.47 -7.89
N ARG A 277 17.07 15.90 -8.23
CA ARG A 277 17.36 17.31 -8.51
C ARG A 277 16.59 17.83 -9.72
N ARG A 278 16.48 17.02 -10.77
CA ARG A 278 15.88 17.42 -12.04
C ARG A 278 14.40 17.02 -12.18
N GLY A 279 13.84 16.30 -11.22
CA GLY A 279 12.44 15.85 -11.27
C GLY A 279 12.13 14.84 -12.37
N LEU A 280 13.13 14.06 -12.82
CA LEU A 280 12.94 13.01 -13.83
C LEU A 280 12.18 11.81 -13.23
N ARG A 281 11.54 11.04 -14.11
CA ARG A 281 11.00 9.72 -13.75
C ARG A 281 11.87 8.64 -14.37
N LEU A 282 12.33 7.71 -13.52
CA LEU A 282 13.31 6.70 -13.90
C LEU A 282 12.80 5.27 -13.66
N LEU A 283 12.93 4.41 -14.67
CA LEU A 283 12.79 2.96 -14.55
C LEU A 283 14.18 2.29 -14.67
N GLY A 284 14.53 1.45 -13.72
CA GLY A 284 15.88 0.87 -13.62
C GLY A 284 16.73 1.61 -12.58
N PRO A 285 18.06 1.46 -12.60
CA PRO A 285 18.91 0.80 -13.60
C PRO A 285 18.75 -0.72 -13.68
N GLY A 286 19.24 -1.33 -14.75
CA GLY A 286 19.17 -2.77 -14.98
C GLY A 286 17.84 -3.28 -15.52
N SER A 287 16.95 -2.37 -15.98
CA SER A 287 15.68 -2.74 -16.61
C SER A 287 15.91 -3.49 -17.94
N LEU A 288 15.04 -4.45 -18.26
CA LEU A 288 14.95 -5.00 -19.62
C LEU A 288 13.97 -4.22 -20.50
N GLY A 289 13.41 -3.12 -20.02
CA GLY A 289 12.51 -2.27 -20.77
C GLY A 289 11.05 -2.48 -20.47
N VAL A 290 10.23 -1.99 -21.40
CA VAL A 290 8.76 -1.95 -21.28
C VAL A 290 8.09 -2.33 -22.59
N CYS A 291 6.89 -2.87 -22.52
CA CYS A 291 6.02 -2.99 -23.70
C CYS A 291 4.56 -2.66 -23.39
N ASN A 292 3.85 -2.24 -24.41
CA ASN A 292 2.40 -2.10 -24.44
C ASN A 292 1.90 -2.67 -25.76
N THR A 293 1.08 -3.72 -25.67
CA THR A 293 0.57 -4.45 -26.85
C THR A 293 -0.71 -3.86 -27.41
N ASP A 294 -1.16 -2.71 -26.91
CA ASP A 294 -2.29 -2.00 -27.51
C ASP A 294 -1.96 -1.70 -28.99
N PRO A 295 -2.82 -2.13 -29.95
CA PRO A 295 -2.60 -1.80 -31.35
C PRO A 295 -2.51 -0.30 -31.63
N ALA A 296 -3.12 0.54 -30.79
CA ALA A 296 -3.02 2.01 -30.91
C ALA A 296 -1.68 2.57 -30.39
N VAL A 297 -0.96 1.79 -29.57
CA VAL A 297 0.34 2.17 -28.99
C VAL A 297 1.48 1.36 -29.59
N ALA A 298 1.34 0.05 -29.70
CA ALA A 298 2.28 -0.93 -30.26
C ALA A 298 3.74 -0.73 -29.80
N LEU A 299 3.93 -0.41 -28.51
CA LEU A 299 5.25 -0.19 -27.93
C LEU A 299 5.94 -1.53 -27.62
N ASP A 300 7.04 -1.85 -28.30
CA ASP A 300 7.92 -3.00 -27.98
C ASP A 300 9.35 -2.50 -27.72
N ALA A 301 9.56 -1.95 -26.53
CA ALA A 301 10.86 -1.47 -26.06
C ALA A 301 11.49 -2.45 -25.03
N LEU A 302 11.34 -3.77 -25.27
CA LEU A 302 11.93 -4.84 -24.46
C LEU A 302 13.24 -5.33 -25.07
N CYS A 303 14.31 -5.35 -24.27
CA CYS A 303 15.62 -5.90 -24.64
C CYS A 303 15.67 -7.42 -24.45
N VAL A 304 14.71 -8.14 -25.03
CA VAL A 304 14.60 -9.61 -25.06
C VAL A 304 14.16 -10.07 -26.44
N GLU A 305 14.48 -11.32 -26.81
CA GLU A 305 14.11 -11.85 -28.15
C GLU A 305 12.61 -12.10 -28.27
N ALA A 306 12.00 -12.69 -27.24
CA ALA A 306 10.61 -13.06 -27.27
C ALA A 306 9.68 -11.82 -27.26
N ARG A 307 8.68 -11.80 -28.15
CA ARG A 307 7.66 -10.77 -28.18
C ARG A 307 6.43 -11.23 -27.40
N PRO A 308 5.82 -10.36 -26.55
CA PRO A 308 4.57 -10.70 -25.88
C PRO A 308 3.44 -10.87 -26.89
N LEU A 309 2.53 -11.80 -26.61
CA LEU A 309 1.26 -11.91 -27.33
C LEU A 309 0.32 -10.80 -26.84
N PRO A 310 -0.41 -10.12 -27.72
CA PRO A 310 -1.41 -9.15 -27.32
C PRO A 310 -2.49 -9.78 -26.42
N GLY A 311 -2.90 -9.06 -25.36
CA GLY A 311 -3.92 -9.57 -24.43
C GLY A 311 -4.30 -8.61 -23.32
N THR A 312 -4.74 -9.16 -22.18
CA THR A 312 -5.36 -8.41 -21.11
C THR A 312 -4.65 -8.52 -19.75
N ILE A 313 -3.46 -9.09 -19.72
CA ILE A 313 -2.71 -9.33 -18.48
C ILE A 313 -1.55 -8.34 -18.37
N GLY A 314 -1.58 -7.48 -17.36
CA GLY A 314 -0.45 -6.64 -16.97
C GLY A 314 0.60 -7.45 -16.21
N VAL A 315 1.87 -7.27 -16.52
CA VAL A 315 2.97 -8.01 -15.88
C VAL A 315 4.05 -7.05 -15.41
N LEU A 316 4.47 -7.20 -14.16
CA LEU A 316 5.67 -6.57 -13.61
C LEU A 316 6.63 -7.63 -13.09
N SER A 317 7.91 -7.47 -13.38
CA SER A 317 8.96 -8.26 -12.75
C SER A 317 10.14 -7.39 -12.32
N GLU A 318 10.56 -7.58 -11.06
CA GLU A 318 11.78 -7.02 -10.50
C GLU A 318 13.03 -7.86 -10.80
N SER A 319 12.96 -8.72 -11.82
CA SER A 319 14.09 -9.53 -12.29
C SER A 319 14.04 -9.69 -13.80
N GLY A 320 15.08 -9.26 -14.48
CA GLY A 320 15.22 -9.41 -15.92
C GLY A 320 15.25 -10.87 -16.39
N GLU A 321 15.95 -11.76 -15.66
CA GLU A 321 16.00 -13.20 -16.00
C GLU A 321 14.60 -13.84 -15.94
N VAL A 322 13.81 -13.44 -14.93
CA VAL A 322 12.42 -13.92 -14.78
C VAL A 322 11.55 -13.39 -15.92
N VAL A 323 11.74 -12.14 -16.38
CA VAL A 323 10.98 -11.60 -17.53
C VAL A 323 11.14 -12.46 -18.78
N SER A 324 12.38 -12.84 -19.13
CA SER A 324 12.63 -13.67 -20.31
C SER A 324 11.93 -15.02 -20.20
N SER A 325 12.01 -15.66 -19.03
CA SER A 325 11.36 -16.96 -18.76
C SER A 325 9.82 -16.83 -18.75
N VAL A 326 9.30 -15.74 -18.21
CA VAL A 326 7.86 -15.41 -18.17
C VAL A 326 7.33 -15.25 -19.60
N LEU A 327 8.02 -14.50 -20.45
CA LEU A 327 7.60 -14.30 -21.85
C LEU A 327 7.60 -15.60 -22.65
N ASP A 328 8.65 -16.41 -22.52
CA ASP A 328 8.71 -17.71 -23.20
C ASP A 328 7.58 -18.63 -22.74
N HIS A 329 7.32 -18.70 -21.44
CA HIS A 329 6.20 -19.47 -20.91
C HIS A 329 4.85 -18.91 -21.35
N ALA A 330 4.63 -17.60 -21.27
CA ALA A 330 3.38 -16.94 -21.68
C ALA A 330 3.04 -17.26 -23.15
N ARG A 331 4.05 -17.21 -24.03
CA ARG A 331 3.87 -17.60 -25.45
C ARG A 331 3.49 -19.06 -25.63
N ARG A 332 4.16 -19.98 -24.91
CA ARG A 332 3.85 -21.43 -24.97
C ARG A 332 2.42 -21.74 -24.52
N VAL A 333 1.93 -21.03 -23.50
CA VAL A 333 0.57 -21.26 -22.97
C VAL A 333 -0.49 -20.35 -23.61
N GLY A 334 -0.10 -19.51 -24.56
CA GLY A 334 -1.01 -18.59 -25.24
C GLY A 334 -1.52 -17.47 -24.35
N LEU A 335 -0.80 -17.09 -23.30
CA LEU A 335 -1.18 -16.01 -22.40
C LEU A 335 -0.87 -14.64 -23.05
N GLY A 336 -1.93 -13.88 -23.33
CA GLY A 336 -1.81 -12.54 -23.89
C GLY A 336 -1.52 -11.50 -22.79
N ILE A 337 -0.55 -10.63 -23.07
CA ILE A 337 -0.08 -9.58 -22.16
C ILE A 337 -0.54 -8.22 -22.71
N SER A 338 -1.12 -7.36 -21.86
CA SER A 338 -1.47 -5.97 -22.20
C SER A 338 -0.22 -5.08 -22.13
N THR A 339 0.44 -5.11 -21.00
CA THR A 339 1.66 -4.36 -20.72
C THR A 339 2.63 -5.21 -19.91
N LEU A 340 3.93 -5.05 -20.16
CA LEU A 340 4.99 -5.67 -19.36
C LEU A 340 6.02 -4.63 -18.99
N VAL A 341 6.42 -4.61 -17.72
CA VAL A 341 7.44 -3.72 -17.19
C VAL A 341 8.48 -4.52 -16.42
N SER A 342 9.75 -4.31 -16.75
CA SER A 342 10.88 -4.83 -16.00
C SER A 342 11.51 -3.71 -15.20
N THR A 343 11.32 -3.71 -13.88
CA THR A 343 11.88 -2.64 -13.03
C THR A 343 13.30 -2.91 -12.57
N ALA A 344 13.76 -4.18 -12.60
CA ALA A 344 14.95 -4.62 -11.89
C ALA A 344 14.90 -4.19 -10.41
N GLU A 345 15.95 -3.59 -9.86
CA GLU A 345 15.88 -2.97 -8.53
C GLU A 345 15.21 -1.59 -8.66
N PRO A 346 13.98 -1.40 -8.11
CA PRO A 346 13.25 -0.16 -8.29
C PRO A 346 13.93 1.00 -7.53
N ALA A 347 14.45 1.97 -8.29
CA ALA A 347 15.14 3.13 -7.74
C ALA A 347 14.22 4.37 -7.60
N ASP A 348 13.33 4.62 -8.59
CA ASP A 348 12.31 5.68 -8.57
C ASP A 348 10.94 5.09 -8.88
N LEU A 349 10.68 4.74 -10.17
CA LEU A 349 9.44 4.09 -10.56
C LEU A 349 9.38 2.68 -9.98
N ASN A 350 8.31 2.36 -9.27
CA ASN A 350 8.15 1.12 -8.53
C ASN A 350 6.75 0.53 -8.71
N VAL A 351 6.50 -0.58 -8.05
CA VAL A 351 5.23 -1.33 -8.13
C VAL A 351 4.00 -0.47 -7.80
N ALA A 352 4.10 0.51 -6.89
CA ALA A 352 2.95 1.35 -6.53
C ALA A 352 2.55 2.31 -7.66
N ASP A 353 3.53 2.88 -8.39
CA ASP A 353 3.28 3.73 -9.55
C ASP A 353 2.55 2.96 -10.65
N LEU A 354 3.01 1.73 -10.93
CA LEU A 354 2.42 0.86 -11.94
C LEU A 354 1.02 0.37 -11.55
N LEU A 355 0.80 0.04 -10.27
CA LEU A 355 -0.53 -0.31 -9.78
C LEU A 355 -1.52 0.86 -9.91
N SER A 356 -1.05 2.10 -9.72
CA SER A 356 -1.86 3.31 -9.93
C SER A 356 -2.27 3.45 -11.42
N TYR A 357 -1.37 3.14 -12.35
CA TYR A 357 -1.68 3.10 -13.79
C TYR A 357 -2.69 1.99 -14.12
N TRP A 358 -2.45 0.75 -13.68
CA TRP A 358 -3.33 -0.38 -14.00
C TRP A 358 -4.71 -0.29 -13.35
N ALA A 359 -4.85 0.46 -12.26
CA ALA A 359 -6.18 0.71 -11.67
C ALA A 359 -7.13 1.40 -12.65
N ASP A 360 -6.59 2.25 -13.53
CA ASP A 360 -7.32 3.05 -14.50
C ASP A 360 -7.22 2.51 -15.94
N ASP A 361 -6.37 1.50 -16.23
CA ASP A 361 -6.24 0.91 -17.57
C ASP A 361 -7.35 -0.10 -17.86
N ASP A 362 -8.32 0.25 -18.69
CA ASP A 362 -9.46 -0.60 -19.03
C ASP A 362 -9.11 -1.84 -19.84
N ARG A 363 -7.96 -1.90 -20.46
CA ARG A 363 -7.50 -3.06 -21.22
C ARG A 363 -6.92 -4.16 -20.34
N THR A 364 -6.37 -3.79 -19.18
CA THR A 364 -5.79 -4.75 -18.24
C THR A 364 -6.88 -5.30 -17.31
N ARG A 365 -7.17 -6.60 -17.41
CA ARG A 365 -8.11 -7.32 -16.54
C ARG A 365 -7.50 -7.82 -15.25
N ALA A 366 -6.25 -8.26 -15.34
CA ALA A 366 -5.51 -8.77 -14.20
C ALA A 366 -4.04 -8.35 -14.26
N VAL A 367 -3.41 -8.27 -13.09
CA VAL A 367 -2.01 -7.88 -12.93
C VAL A 367 -1.25 -8.99 -12.23
N LEU A 368 -0.16 -9.41 -12.81
CA LEU A 368 0.76 -10.42 -12.26
C LEU A 368 2.07 -9.74 -11.85
N LEU A 369 2.38 -9.80 -10.57
CA LEU A 369 3.56 -9.19 -9.99
C LEU A 369 4.58 -10.26 -9.59
N HIS A 370 5.80 -10.15 -10.07
CA HIS A 370 6.96 -10.84 -9.52
C HIS A 370 7.83 -9.81 -8.79
N LEU A 371 7.80 -9.87 -7.46
CA LEU A 371 8.48 -8.94 -6.56
C LEU A 371 9.76 -9.58 -6.03
N GLY A 372 10.84 -8.83 -6.07
CA GLY A 372 12.15 -9.22 -5.56
C GLY A 372 12.25 -9.13 -4.04
N SER A 373 13.46 -8.83 -3.56
CA SER A 373 13.74 -8.69 -2.13
C SER A 373 13.69 -7.25 -1.62
N ALA A 374 13.50 -6.27 -2.51
CA ALA A 374 13.36 -4.87 -2.11
C ALA A 374 12.11 -4.66 -1.25
N PRO A 375 12.18 -3.86 -0.17
CA PRO A 375 11.02 -3.56 0.65
C PRO A 375 9.93 -2.87 -0.16
N LEU A 376 8.66 -3.23 0.09
CA LEU A 376 7.53 -2.57 -0.55
C LEU A 376 7.46 -1.09 -0.11
N PRO A 377 7.21 -0.16 -1.06
CA PRO A 377 7.10 1.26 -0.74
C PRO A 377 5.91 1.55 0.20
N SER A 378 6.00 2.60 1.02
CA SER A 378 4.94 2.96 1.98
C SER A 378 3.58 3.17 1.34
N ARG A 379 3.52 3.68 0.11
CA ARG A 379 2.29 3.92 -0.67
C ARG A 379 1.73 2.66 -1.35
N PHE A 380 2.42 1.50 -1.23
CA PHE A 380 2.00 0.25 -1.87
C PHE A 380 0.57 -0.17 -1.50
N VAL A 381 0.22 -0.17 -0.21
CA VAL A 381 -1.10 -0.61 0.27
C VAL A 381 -2.21 0.22 -0.37
N ARG A 382 -2.03 1.54 -0.45
CA ARG A 382 -2.99 2.46 -1.07
C ARG A 382 -3.17 2.17 -2.56
N ALA A 383 -2.07 2.09 -3.32
CA ALA A 383 -2.10 1.82 -4.76
C ALA A 383 -2.67 0.42 -5.06
N ALA A 384 -2.23 -0.58 -4.30
CA ALA A 384 -2.67 -1.96 -4.47
C ALA A 384 -4.15 -2.15 -4.10
N ARG A 385 -4.67 -1.50 -3.05
CA ARG A 385 -6.11 -1.48 -2.74
C ARG A 385 -6.92 -0.86 -3.87
N ALA A 386 -6.46 0.26 -4.42
CA ALA A 386 -7.13 0.91 -5.54
C ALA A 386 -7.20 -0.03 -6.76
N ALA A 387 -6.09 -0.65 -7.13
CA ALA A 387 -6.04 -1.60 -8.23
C ALA A 387 -6.88 -2.86 -7.93
N SER A 388 -6.80 -3.42 -6.72
CA SER A 388 -7.52 -4.64 -6.34
C SER A 388 -9.05 -4.47 -6.27
N ARG A 389 -9.55 -3.23 -6.14
CA ARG A 389 -10.99 -2.92 -6.22
C ARG A 389 -11.56 -3.10 -7.63
N THR A 390 -10.76 -2.84 -8.66
CA THR A 390 -11.19 -2.85 -10.07
C THR A 390 -10.60 -4.02 -10.86
N ARG A 391 -9.43 -4.48 -10.49
CA ARG A 391 -8.65 -5.52 -11.18
C ARG A 391 -8.32 -6.67 -10.22
N THR A 392 -7.98 -7.83 -10.75
CA THR A 392 -7.38 -8.89 -9.94
C THR A 392 -5.86 -8.71 -9.96
N VAL A 393 -5.27 -8.59 -8.79
CA VAL A 393 -3.82 -8.48 -8.64
C VAL A 393 -3.29 -9.70 -7.93
N ALA A 394 -2.34 -10.41 -8.52
CA ALA A 394 -1.65 -11.54 -7.91
C ALA A 394 -0.15 -11.26 -7.81
N ALA A 395 0.48 -11.65 -6.71
CA ALA A 395 1.89 -11.39 -6.47
C ALA A 395 2.64 -12.62 -5.97
N LEU A 396 3.75 -12.90 -6.64
CA LEU A 396 4.82 -13.78 -6.15
C LEU A 396 5.91 -12.87 -5.55
N ALA A 397 5.98 -12.84 -4.22
CA ALA A 397 7.05 -12.10 -3.53
C ALA A 397 8.18 -13.05 -3.18
N SER A 398 9.42 -12.66 -3.50
CA SER A 398 10.61 -13.42 -3.11
C SER A 398 10.73 -13.44 -1.59
N THR A 399 10.65 -14.63 -1.02
CA THR A 399 10.89 -14.85 0.40
C THR A 399 12.27 -15.51 0.53
N ALA A 400 13.34 -14.75 0.25
CA ALA A 400 14.68 -15.24 0.53
C ALA A 400 14.73 -15.67 1.99
N ARG A 401 14.84 -16.96 2.25
CA ARG A 401 14.90 -17.50 3.61
C ARG A 401 16.23 -17.11 4.21
N VAL A 402 16.19 -16.24 5.19
CA VAL A 402 17.36 -16.02 6.04
C VAL A 402 17.75 -17.34 6.67
N ALA A 403 19.05 -17.57 6.86
CA ALA A 403 19.55 -18.74 7.56
C ALA A 403 18.83 -18.94 8.89
N GLY A 404 18.09 -20.07 9.03
CA GLY A 404 17.24 -20.35 10.19
C GLY A 404 15.74 -20.45 9.90
N GLY A 405 15.28 -20.19 8.68
CA GLY A 405 13.91 -20.51 8.22
C GLY A 405 12.80 -19.56 8.69
N ARG A 406 13.13 -18.48 9.43
CA ARG A 406 12.13 -17.46 9.85
C ARG A 406 12.22 -16.24 8.96
N PRO A 407 11.08 -15.68 8.50
CA PRO A 407 11.06 -14.46 7.70
C PRO A 407 11.57 -13.27 8.52
N SER A 408 12.28 -12.33 7.86
CA SER A 408 12.70 -11.07 8.48
C SER A 408 11.49 -10.22 8.89
N PRO A 409 11.65 -9.22 9.77
CA PRO A 409 10.58 -8.28 10.09
C PRO A 409 10.01 -7.57 8.86
N GLU A 410 10.87 -7.16 7.91
CA GLU A 410 10.47 -6.54 6.65
C GLU A 410 9.63 -7.50 5.80
N GLN A 411 10.06 -8.73 5.63
CA GLN A 411 9.30 -9.75 4.88
C GLN A 411 7.93 -10.07 5.51
N ARG A 412 7.86 -10.05 6.85
CA ARG A 412 6.57 -10.19 7.55
C ARG A 412 5.65 -9.00 7.26
N ARG A 413 6.22 -7.79 7.28
CA ARG A 413 5.50 -6.55 6.95
C ARG A 413 5.00 -6.57 5.52
N ASP A 414 5.84 -6.91 4.54
CA ASP A 414 5.48 -6.95 3.13
C ASP A 414 4.38 -7.97 2.85
N ARG A 415 4.42 -9.14 3.51
CA ARG A 415 3.31 -10.12 3.47
C ARG A 415 2.01 -9.57 4.04
N ALA A 416 2.08 -8.80 5.12
CA ALA A 416 0.91 -8.15 5.69
C ALA A 416 0.34 -7.09 4.73
N MET A 417 1.20 -6.27 4.11
CA MET A 417 0.81 -5.28 3.11
C MET A 417 0.10 -5.92 1.91
N LEU A 418 0.63 -7.03 1.38
CA LEU A 418 0.00 -7.79 0.29
C LEU A 418 -1.41 -8.26 0.69
N ARG A 419 -1.55 -8.91 1.85
CA ARG A 419 -2.85 -9.44 2.31
C ARG A 419 -3.90 -8.35 2.52
N GLN A 420 -3.52 -7.25 3.18
CA GLN A 420 -4.44 -6.16 3.47
C GLN A 420 -4.86 -5.36 2.23
N SER A 421 -4.07 -5.39 1.17
CA SER A 421 -4.35 -4.66 -0.07
C SER A 421 -5.22 -5.41 -1.08
N GLY A 422 -5.67 -6.63 -0.75
CA GLY A 422 -6.45 -7.46 -1.66
C GLY A 422 -5.65 -8.10 -2.78
N VAL A 423 -4.32 -8.02 -2.70
CA VAL A 423 -3.41 -8.73 -3.60
C VAL A 423 -3.41 -10.21 -3.23
N ILE A 424 -3.54 -11.07 -4.21
CA ILE A 424 -3.48 -12.54 -4.04
C ILE A 424 -2.02 -12.97 -3.90
N PRO A 425 -1.55 -13.37 -2.72
CA PRO A 425 -0.21 -13.90 -2.58
C PRO A 425 -0.15 -15.32 -3.16
N VAL A 426 0.82 -15.59 -4.02
CA VAL A 426 1.08 -16.92 -4.57
C VAL A 426 2.45 -17.43 -4.14
N ALA A 427 2.60 -18.76 -4.12
CA ALA A 427 3.82 -19.41 -3.65
C ALA A 427 4.79 -19.79 -4.79
N SER A 428 4.34 -19.73 -6.05
CA SER A 428 5.14 -20.14 -7.21
C SER A 428 4.74 -19.39 -8.47
N LEU A 429 5.65 -19.35 -9.45
CA LEU A 429 5.34 -18.87 -10.81
C LEU A 429 4.20 -19.67 -11.43
N GLN A 430 4.13 -20.98 -11.16
CA GLN A 430 3.04 -21.82 -11.66
C GLN A 430 1.67 -21.35 -11.18
N GLU A 431 1.52 -21.03 -9.88
CA GLU A 431 0.28 -20.46 -9.35
C GLU A 431 -0.02 -19.08 -9.95
N LEU A 432 1.02 -18.23 -10.12
CA LEU A 432 0.86 -16.92 -10.72
C LEU A 432 0.31 -17.01 -12.15
N PHE A 433 0.89 -17.90 -12.96
CA PHE A 433 0.43 -18.15 -14.32
C PHE A 433 -0.93 -18.85 -14.37
N ALA A 434 -1.24 -19.74 -13.44
CA ALA A 434 -2.56 -20.37 -13.36
C ALA A 434 -3.67 -19.33 -13.22
N ILE A 435 -3.47 -18.33 -12.35
CA ILE A 435 -4.40 -17.20 -12.19
C ILE A 435 -4.47 -16.37 -13.49
N GLY A 436 -3.32 -16.02 -14.07
CA GLY A 436 -3.27 -15.22 -15.31
C GLY A 436 -4.00 -15.89 -16.46
N ARG A 437 -3.76 -17.19 -16.68
CA ARG A 437 -4.43 -17.98 -17.73
C ARG A 437 -5.94 -18.03 -17.54
N LEU A 438 -6.38 -18.31 -16.30
CA LEU A 438 -7.79 -18.38 -16.00
C LEU A 438 -8.47 -17.03 -16.33
N LEU A 439 -7.88 -15.92 -15.92
CA LEU A 439 -8.46 -14.58 -16.11
C LEU A 439 -8.29 -14.01 -17.53
N ALA A 440 -7.36 -14.55 -18.32
CA ALA A 440 -7.24 -14.19 -19.72
C ALA A 440 -8.43 -14.75 -20.54
N ASP A 441 -8.90 -15.94 -20.21
CA ASP A 441 -9.85 -16.71 -20.98
C ASP A 441 -11.27 -16.72 -20.36
N GLN A 442 -11.38 -16.59 -19.03
CA GLN A 442 -12.63 -16.78 -18.29
C GLN A 442 -12.92 -15.59 -17.34
N PRO A 443 -14.18 -15.37 -16.97
CA PRO A 443 -14.54 -14.42 -15.92
C PRO A 443 -14.00 -14.90 -14.56
N PRO A 444 -13.73 -14.00 -13.61
CA PRO A 444 -13.43 -14.40 -12.25
C PRO A 444 -14.63 -15.08 -11.58
N PRO A 445 -14.44 -16.12 -10.74
CA PRO A 445 -15.53 -16.85 -10.13
C PRO A 445 -16.46 -15.95 -9.33
N GLY A 446 -17.75 -16.16 -9.49
CA GLY A 446 -18.83 -15.42 -8.83
C GLY A 446 -18.94 -15.68 -7.31
N GLY A 447 -18.20 -16.65 -6.77
CA GLY A 447 -18.21 -17.09 -5.37
C GLY A 447 -17.48 -18.42 -5.20
N ARG A 448 -17.69 -19.09 -4.06
CA ARG A 448 -17.00 -20.36 -3.71
C ARG A 448 -17.68 -21.61 -4.26
N GLY A 449 -18.97 -21.54 -4.66
CA GLY A 449 -19.71 -22.70 -5.15
C GLY A 449 -19.11 -23.26 -6.43
N VAL A 450 -18.71 -24.53 -6.43
CA VAL A 450 -18.12 -25.22 -7.58
C VAL A 450 -18.83 -26.53 -7.87
N ALA A 451 -19.17 -26.74 -9.15
CA ALA A 451 -19.61 -28.05 -9.64
C ALA A 451 -18.43 -28.79 -10.27
N VAL A 452 -18.30 -30.08 -10.00
CA VAL A 452 -17.29 -30.94 -10.62
C VAL A 452 -17.99 -31.93 -11.55
N VAL A 453 -17.55 -31.99 -12.79
CA VAL A 453 -18.15 -32.80 -13.87
C VAL A 453 -17.09 -33.76 -14.43
N GLY A 454 -17.41 -35.03 -14.60
CA GLY A 454 -16.48 -36.00 -15.19
C GLY A 454 -17.14 -37.35 -15.50
N ALA A 455 -16.50 -38.14 -16.34
CA ALA A 455 -16.97 -39.48 -16.70
C ALA A 455 -16.65 -40.55 -15.65
N SER A 456 -15.68 -40.31 -14.78
CA SER A 456 -15.21 -41.29 -13.78
C SER A 456 -15.51 -40.80 -12.37
N ARG A 457 -16.13 -41.65 -11.54
CA ARG A 457 -16.39 -41.32 -10.14
C ARG A 457 -15.12 -40.98 -9.37
N ALA A 458 -14.08 -41.81 -9.52
CA ALA A 458 -12.82 -41.59 -8.83
C ALA A 458 -12.14 -40.22 -9.25
N ALA A 459 -12.24 -39.84 -10.54
CA ALA A 459 -11.73 -38.58 -11.00
C ALA A 459 -12.53 -37.40 -10.46
N VAL A 460 -13.85 -37.52 -10.40
CA VAL A 460 -14.72 -36.50 -9.81
C VAL A 460 -14.43 -36.33 -8.33
N ASP A 461 -14.31 -37.41 -7.57
CA ASP A 461 -14.02 -37.38 -6.14
C ASP A 461 -12.66 -36.72 -5.88
N LEU A 462 -11.61 -37.02 -6.70
CA LEU A 462 -10.32 -36.37 -6.61
C LEU A 462 -10.39 -34.87 -6.82
N ALA A 463 -11.16 -34.41 -7.82
CA ALA A 463 -11.31 -33.00 -8.12
C ALA A 463 -12.18 -32.28 -7.06
N VAL A 464 -13.18 -32.94 -6.49
CA VAL A 464 -13.97 -32.46 -5.36
C VAL A 464 -13.06 -32.22 -4.15
N ASP A 465 -12.22 -33.20 -3.80
CA ASP A 465 -11.26 -33.07 -2.69
C ASP A 465 -10.27 -31.91 -2.92
N ALA A 466 -9.76 -31.77 -4.15
CA ALA A 466 -8.87 -30.68 -4.52
C ALA A 466 -9.53 -29.30 -4.41
N CYS A 467 -10.78 -29.17 -4.84
CA CYS A 467 -11.56 -27.94 -4.71
C CYS A 467 -11.84 -27.60 -3.24
N ALA A 468 -12.23 -28.59 -2.43
CA ALA A 468 -12.47 -28.41 -1.00
C ALA A 468 -11.19 -27.99 -0.26
N ALA A 469 -10.05 -28.61 -0.57
CA ALA A 469 -8.74 -28.25 -0.02
C ALA A 469 -8.33 -26.80 -0.38
N ALA A 470 -8.78 -26.31 -1.54
CA ALA A 470 -8.57 -24.94 -1.98
C ALA A 470 -9.55 -23.91 -1.35
N GLY A 471 -10.45 -24.36 -0.46
CA GLY A 471 -11.44 -23.52 0.21
C GLY A 471 -12.64 -23.16 -0.66
N LEU A 472 -12.90 -23.91 -1.72
CA LEU A 472 -14.15 -23.86 -2.47
C LEU A 472 -15.22 -24.74 -1.78
N ASP A 473 -16.47 -24.49 -2.14
CA ASP A 473 -17.62 -25.25 -1.66
C ASP A 473 -18.12 -26.17 -2.81
N PRO A 474 -17.66 -27.44 -2.88
CA PRO A 474 -18.17 -28.36 -3.87
C PRO A 474 -19.67 -28.61 -3.64
N VAL A 475 -20.49 -28.10 -4.56
CA VAL A 475 -21.95 -28.16 -4.44
C VAL A 475 -22.45 -29.54 -4.93
N THR A 476 -21.90 -29.99 -6.06
CA THR A 476 -22.27 -31.23 -6.70
C THR A 476 -21.08 -31.85 -7.44
N GLY A 477 -21.02 -33.17 -7.42
CA GLY A 477 -20.13 -33.98 -8.27
C GLY A 477 -20.97 -34.80 -9.26
N HIS A 478 -20.95 -34.39 -10.51
CA HIS A 478 -21.73 -35.08 -11.56
C HIS A 478 -20.88 -36.10 -12.30
N VAL A 479 -21.33 -37.34 -12.33
CA VAL A 479 -20.70 -38.46 -13.07
C VAL A 479 -21.60 -38.88 -14.20
N GLY A 480 -21.15 -38.67 -15.44
CA GLY A 480 -21.96 -39.05 -16.62
C GLY A 480 -21.50 -38.35 -17.88
N PRO A 481 -22.31 -38.38 -18.94
CA PRO A 481 -22.07 -37.61 -20.18
C PRO A 481 -21.92 -36.14 -19.89
N ALA A 482 -20.97 -35.51 -20.54
CA ALA A 482 -20.67 -34.09 -20.30
C ALA A 482 -21.86 -33.15 -20.50
N PRO A 483 -22.65 -33.24 -21.60
CA PRO A 483 -23.77 -32.32 -21.81
C PRO A 483 -24.80 -32.34 -20.69
N ASP A 484 -25.21 -33.55 -20.23
CA ASP A 484 -26.21 -33.68 -19.18
C ASP A 484 -25.68 -33.18 -17.82
N SER A 485 -24.42 -33.52 -17.52
CA SER A 485 -23.75 -33.10 -16.27
C SER A 485 -23.52 -31.61 -16.21
N LEU A 486 -23.16 -30.96 -17.32
CA LEU A 486 -22.99 -29.50 -17.43
C LEU A 486 -24.37 -28.79 -17.28
N ALA A 487 -25.42 -29.30 -17.95
CA ALA A 487 -26.76 -28.76 -17.79
C ALA A 487 -27.28 -28.85 -16.35
N ALA A 488 -26.99 -29.95 -15.67
CA ALA A 488 -27.32 -30.13 -14.25
C ALA A 488 -26.55 -29.11 -13.37
N ALA A 489 -25.25 -28.87 -13.63
CA ALA A 489 -24.47 -27.90 -12.93
C ALA A 489 -24.99 -26.47 -13.12
N ALA A 490 -25.41 -26.08 -14.33
CA ALA A 490 -26.00 -24.77 -14.62
C ALA A 490 -27.35 -24.54 -13.93
N SER A 491 -28.07 -25.62 -13.64
CA SER A 491 -29.38 -25.54 -12.99
C SER A 491 -29.31 -25.23 -11.49
N ASP A 492 -28.15 -25.36 -10.87
CA ASP A 492 -27.94 -25.06 -9.46
C ASP A 492 -27.51 -23.58 -9.27
N PRO A 493 -28.38 -22.76 -8.65
CA PRO A 493 -28.11 -21.33 -8.49
C PRO A 493 -26.93 -21.02 -7.53
N THR A 494 -26.39 -21.99 -6.83
CA THR A 494 -25.22 -21.82 -5.94
C THR A 494 -23.90 -22.03 -6.65
N VAL A 495 -23.91 -22.68 -7.83
CA VAL A 495 -22.73 -22.89 -8.67
C VAL A 495 -22.24 -21.56 -9.25
N ARG A 496 -20.94 -21.32 -9.13
CA ARG A 496 -20.24 -20.13 -9.62
C ARG A 496 -19.09 -20.48 -10.54
N SER A 497 -18.62 -21.72 -10.47
CA SER A 497 -17.58 -22.26 -11.34
C SER A 497 -17.82 -23.74 -11.61
N VAL A 498 -17.30 -24.19 -12.73
CA VAL A 498 -17.40 -25.59 -13.18
C VAL A 498 -15.98 -26.09 -13.47
N VAL A 499 -15.61 -27.19 -12.82
CA VAL A 499 -14.37 -27.93 -13.09
C VAL A 499 -14.74 -29.21 -13.83
N VAL A 500 -14.33 -29.32 -15.08
CA VAL A 500 -14.50 -30.54 -15.87
C VAL A 500 -13.23 -31.35 -15.74
N ILE A 501 -13.34 -32.59 -15.24
CA ILE A 501 -12.19 -33.48 -15.13
C ILE A 501 -12.20 -34.57 -16.23
N ASP A 502 -11.13 -34.60 -17.00
CA ASP A 502 -10.88 -35.60 -18.04
C ASP A 502 -9.62 -36.44 -17.72
N THR A 503 -9.78 -37.75 -17.77
CA THR A 503 -8.70 -38.73 -17.57
C THR A 503 -8.44 -39.59 -18.81
N THR A 504 -9.01 -39.22 -19.96
CA THR A 504 -8.85 -39.96 -21.20
C THR A 504 -7.40 -39.84 -21.67
N PRO A 505 -6.71 -40.93 -21.97
CA PRO A 505 -5.35 -40.89 -22.55
C PRO A 505 -5.35 -40.20 -23.91
N GLY A 506 -4.34 -39.36 -24.17
CA GLY A 506 -4.16 -38.71 -25.45
C GLY A 506 -3.72 -37.25 -25.38
N PRO A 507 -3.31 -36.63 -26.49
CA PRO A 507 -2.84 -35.26 -26.55
C PRO A 507 -3.97 -34.24 -26.41
N LEU A 508 -5.20 -34.62 -26.70
CA LEU A 508 -6.41 -33.77 -26.58
C LEU A 508 -7.50 -34.52 -25.84
N PRO A 509 -8.40 -33.83 -25.11
CA PRO A 509 -9.64 -34.42 -24.65
C PRO A 509 -10.50 -34.89 -25.82
N PRO A 510 -11.45 -35.83 -25.62
CA PRO A 510 -12.39 -36.22 -26.64
C PRO A 510 -13.13 -35.02 -27.28
N THR A 511 -13.35 -35.10 -28.59
CA THR A 511 -13.93 -33.97 -29.35
C THR A 511 -15.32 -33.61 -28.86
N ASP A 512 -16.14 -34.58 -28.53
CA ASP A 512 -17.48 -34.39 -27.94
C ASP A 512 -17.45 -33.69 -26.58
N LEU A 513 -16.43 -33.96 -25.78
CA LEU A 513 -16.19 -33.24 -24.53
C LEU A 513 -15.75 -31.80 -24.80
N VAL A 514 -14.84 -31.58 -25.75
CA VAL A 514 -14.37 -30.25 -26.16
C VAL A 514 -15.55 -29.39 -26.62
N ASP A 515 -16.34 -29.89 -27.56
CA ASP A 515 -17.50 -29.21 -28.11
C ASP A 515 -18.54 -28.88 -27.02
N ALA A 516 -18.81 -29.82 -26.13
CA ALA A 516 -19.75 -29.64 -25.03
C ALA A 516 -19.27 -28.54 -24.04
N VAL A 517 -17.98 -28.50 -23.71
CA VAL A 517 -17.44 -27.52 -22.75
C VAL A 517 -17.34 -26.14 -23.38
N LEU A 518 -16.90 -26.01 -24.62
CA LEU A 518 -16.83 -24.73 -25.33
C LEU A 518 -18.23 -24.14 -25.56
N GLY A 519 -19.19 -24.97 -25.99
CA GLY A 519 -20.60 -24.58 -26.12
C GLY A 519 -21.17 -24.12 -24.78
N PHE A 520 -20.97 -24.90 -23.72
CA PHE A 520 -21.43 -24.53 -22.39
C PHE A 520 -20.84 -23.21 -21.89
N SER A 521 -19.51 -22.99 -22.08
CA SER A 521 -18.86 -21.74 -21.69
C SER A 521 -19.38 -20.53 -22.49
N SER A 522 -19.76 -20.73 -23.75
CA SER A 522 -20.40 -19.71 -24.59
C SER A 522 -21.80 -19.37 -24.11
N ASP A 523 -22.58 -20.38 -23.72
CA ASP A 523 -23.99 -20.21 -23.29
C ASP A 523 -24.09 -19.63 -21.84
N HIS A 524 -23.05 -19.81 -21.03
CA HIS A 524 -22.98 -19.40 -19.62
C HIS A 524 -21.77 -18.47 -19.33
N PRO A 525 -21.72 -17.28 -19.93
CA PRO A 525 -20.56 -16.36 -19.79
C PRO A 525 -20.38 -15.83 -18.36
N GLU A 526 -21.34 -16.01 -17.46
CA GLU A 526 -21.29 -15.66 -16.04
C GLU A 526 -20.58 -16.73 -15.19
N LEU A 527 -20.45 -17.95 -15.68
CA LEU A 527 -19.77 -19.05 -14.97
C LEU A 527 -18.30 -19.13 -15.39
N THR A 528 -17.45 -19.43 -14.42
CA THR A 528 -16.02 -19.71 -14.69
C THR A 528 -15.85 -21.19 -15.01
N VAL A 529 -15.47 -21.53 -16.23
CA VAL A 529 -15.31 -22.90 -16.69
C VAL A 529 -13.83 -23.24 -16.84
N VAL A 530 -13.39 -24.34 -16.26
CA VAL A 530 -12.02 -24.84 -16.41
C VAL A 530 -12.01 -26.35 -16.66
N ILE A 531 -11.03 -26.82 -17.41
CA ILE A 531 -10.78 -28.26 -17.60
C ILE A 531 -9.54 -28.67 -16.81
N SER A 532 -9.64 -29.77 -16.08
CA SER A 532 -8.51 -30.51 -15.54
C SER A 532 -8.35 -31.79 -16.33
N ALA A 533 -7.32 -31.85 -17.15
CA ALA A 533 -7.05 -33.01 -18.00
C ALA A 533 -5.75 -33.70 -17.61
N VAL A 534 -5.85 -34.79 -16.90
CA VAL A 534 -4.72 -35.56 -16.38
C VAL A 534 -4.02 -36.28 -17.54
N GLY A 535 -2.78 -35.95 -17.82
CA GLY A 535 -1.97 -36.54 -18.88
C GLY A 535 -0.81 -35.63 -19.33
N SER A 536 0.02 -36.13 -20.24
CA SER A 536 1.18 -35.39 -20.77
C SER A 536 0.84 -34.61 -22.05
N GLU A 537 1.53 -33.51 -22.27
CA GLU A 537 1.57 -32.68 -23.49
C GLU A 537 0.22 -32.26 -24.09
N ARG A 538 -0.66 -31.76 -23.22
CA ARG A 538 -1.93 -31.18 -23.66
C ARG A 538 -1.79 -29.65 -23.88
N PRO A 539 -2.64 -29.04 -24.76
CA PRO A 539 -2.65 -27.61 -24.95
C PRO A 539 -3.01 -26.91 -23.63
N ALA A 540 -2.50 -25.69 -23.45
CA ALA A 540 -2.78 -24.93 -22.22
C ALA A 540 -4.22 -24.42 -22.13
N ARG A 541 -4.92 -24.36 -23.27
CA ARG A 541 -6.33 -23.93 -23.40
C ARG A 541 -6.98 -24.55 -24.62
N LEU A 542 -8.28 -24.69 -24.57
CA LEU A 542 -9.12 -25.01 -25.73
C LEU A 542 -9.71 -23.70 -26.26
N VAL A 543 -9.80 -23.56 -27.58
CA VAL A 543 -10.32 -22.36 -28.23
C VAL A 543 -11.31 -22.79 -29.31
N ASP A 544 -12.46 -22.16 -29.32
CA ASP A 544 -13.37 -22.18 -30.46
C ASP A 544 -13.02 -21.00 -31.39
N ASP A 545 -12.42 -21.30 -32.51
CA ASP A 545 -11.98 -20.31 -33.51
C ASP A 545 -13.15 -19.51 -34.11
N ALA A 546 -14.38 -20.05 -34.08
CA ALA A 546 -15.54 -19.38 -34.63
C ALA A 546 -16.12 -18.32 -33.67
N THR A 547 -16.15 -18.60 -32.38
CA THR A 547 -16.73 -17.73 -31.36
C THR A 547 -15.67 -16.93 -30.58
N GLY A 548 -14.40 -17.39 -30.60
CA GLY A 548 -13.32 -16.84 -29.78
C GLY A 548 -13.38 -17.25 -28.31
N VAL A 549 -14.32 -18.11 -27.92
CA VAL A 549 -14.44 -18.65 -26.57
C VAL A 549 -13.21 -19.53 -26.26
N ALA A 550 -12.58 -19.29 -25.13
CA ALA A 550 -11.45 -20.06 -24.67
C ALA A 550 -11.66 -20.60 -23.26
N VAL A 551 -11.29 -21.86 -23.03
CA VAL A 551 -11.37 -22.52 -21.73
C VAL A 551 -9.97 -23.00 -21.32
N PRO A 552 -9.43 -22.55 -20.19
CA PRO A 552 -8.10 -22.94 -19.73
C PRO A 552 -8.09 -24.41 -19.30
N LEU A 553 -6.98 -25.10 -19.66
CA LEU A 553 -6.78 -26.50 -19.35
C LEU A 553 -5.62 -26.67 -18.37
N PHE A 554 -5.89 -27.26 -17.23
CA PHE A 554 -4.92 -27.56 -16.19
C PHE A 554 -4.57 -29.05 -16.18
N THR A 555 -3.29 -29.38 -15.92
CA THR A 555 -2.84 -30.76 -15.88
C THR A 555 -3.43 -31.52 -14.67
N PHE A 556 -3.58 -30.86 -13.55
CA PHE A 556 -4.07 -31.45 -12.29
C PHE A 556 -5.20 -30.63 -11.68
N PRO A 557 -6.18 -31.27 -11.02
CA PRO A 557 -7.33 -30.59 -10.43
C PRO A 557 -6.95 -29.63 -9.30
N GLU A 558 -5.84 -29.88 -8.61
CA GLU A 558 -5.30 -29.00 -7.56
C GLU A 558 -4.90 -27.62 -8.12
N HIS A 559 -4.38 -27.57 -9.33
CA HIS A 559 -4.03 -26.28 -9.97
C HIS A 559 -5.26 -25.48 -10.31
N ALA A 560 -6.30 -26.13 -10.82
CA ALA A 560 -7.58 -25.48 -11.12
C ALA A 560 -8.28 -25.04 -9.82
N GLY A 561 -8.38 -25.92 -8.82
CA GLY A 561 -8.96 -25.64 -7.52
C GLY A 561 -8.27 -24.47 -6.82
N ASN A 562 -6.94 -24.48 -6.73
CA ASN A 562 -6.17 -23.40 -6.11
C ASN A 562 -6.38 -22.06 -6.81
N ALA A 563 -6.38 -22.00 -8.14
CA ALA A 563 -6.62 -20.76 -8.88
C ALA A 563 -8.02 -20.20 -8.59
N LEU A 564 -9.05 -21.05 -8.66
CA LEU A 564 -10.43 -20.69 -8.38
C LEU A 564 -10.63 -20.25 -6.92
N GLY A 565 -10.09 -20.98 -5.95
CA GLY A 565 -10.21 -20.65 -4.52
C GLY A 565 -9.57 -19.32 -4.16
N ARG A 566 -8.39 -19.02 -4.71
CA ARG A 566 -7.73 -17.72 -4.51
C ARG A 566 -8.53 -16.58 -5.11
N LEU A 567 -9.11 -16.77 -6.30
CA LEU A 567 -9.95 -15.78 -6.96
C LEU A 567 -11.26 -15.54 -6.22
N ALA A 568 -11.88 -16.60 -5.69
CA ALA A 568 -13.07 -16.49 -4.85
C ALA A 568 -12.78 -15.67 -3.58
N THR A 569 -11.64 -15.93 -2.92
CA THR A 569 -11.18 -15.16 -1.75
C THR A 569 -10.95 -13.69 -2.08
N ALA A 570 -10.33 -13.39 -3.21
CA ALA A 570 -10.12 -12.00 -3.66
C ALA A 570 -11.44 -11.28 -3.96
N ARG A 571 -12.45 -12.00 -4.46
CA ARG A 571 -13.79 -11.45 -4.66
C ARG A 571 -14.47 -11.11 -3.33
N GLU A 572 -14.37 -11.98 -2.34
CA GLU A 572 -14.90 -11.72 -0.99
C GLU A 572 -14.23 -10.48 -0.38
N TRP A 573 -12.92 -10.37 -0.49
CA TRP A 573 -12.20 -9.17 -0.07
C TRP A 573 -12.77 -7.92 -0.75
N ARG A 574 -12.98 -7.94 -2.07
CA ARG A 574 -13.56 -6.81 -2.81
C ARG A 574 -14.95 -6.44 -2.34
N SER A 575 -15.80 -7.42 -2.07
CA SER A 575 -17.16 -7.17 -1.56
C SER A 575 -17.13 -6.55 -0.16
N THR A 576 -16.27 -7.03 0.70
CA THR A 576 -16.08 -6.52 2.06
C THR A 576 -15.48 -5.12 2.06
N ALA A 577 -14.45 -4.87 1.23
CA ALA A 577 -13.82 -3.56 1.10
C ALA A 577 -14.73 -2.46 0.52
N ARG A 578 -15.83 -2.81 -0.14
CA ARG A 578 -16.85 -1.86 -0.61
C ARG A 578 -17.83 -1.44 0.48
N VAL A 579 -18.10 -2.34 1.43
CA VAL A 579 -19.10 -2.14 2.49
C VAL A 579 -18.51 -1.39 3.68
N TYR A 580 -17.27 -1.71 4.04
CA TYR A 580 -16.58 -1.12 5.18
C TYR A 580 -15.52 -0.14 4.63
N GLY A 581 -15.85 1.17 4.70
CA GLY A 581 -14.86 2.24 4.48
C GLY A 581 -13.83 2.28 5.61
N ASP A 582 -12.97 3.27 5.58
CA ASP A 582 -11.99 3.55 6.65
C ASP A 582 -12.71 4.26 7.83
N GLU A 583 -13.82 3.68 8.33
CA GLU A 583 -14.61 4.28 9.39
C GLU A 583 -13.86 4.28 10.72
N THR A 584 -13.77 5.47 11.34
CA THR A 584 -13.27 5.63 12.70
C THR A 584 -14.15 4.82 13.66
N PRO A 585 -13.58 4.00 14.57
CA PRO A 585 -14.36 3.23 15.53
C PRO A 585 -15.29 4.13 16.35
N SER A 586 -16.55 3.74 16.45
CA SER A 586 -17.52 4.48 17.27
C SER A 586 -17.02 4.61 18.71
N GLY A 587 -17.01 5.84 19.26
CA GLY A 587 -16.54 6.13 20.62
C GLY A 587 -15.03 6.37 20.74
N LEU A 588 -14.29 6.48 19.65
CA LEU A 588 -12.94 7.06 19.60
C LEU A 588 -13.09 8.57 19.34
N ASP A 589 -12.76 9.38 20.35
CA ASP A 589 -12.68 10.83 20.21
C ASP A 589 -11.23 11.21 19.84
N VAL A 590 -10.97 11.34 18.55
CA VAL A 590 -9.63 11.63 18.00
C VAL A 590 -9.14 12.99 18.49
N ASP A 591 -10.00 14.00 18.51
CA ASP A 591 -9.60 15.37 18.88
C ASP A 591 -9.28 15.46 20.37
N ALA A 592 -10.12 14.89 21.23
CA ALA A 592 -9.82 14.80 22.66
C ALA A 592 -8.53 14.01 22.93
N THR A 593 -8.33 12.92 22.21
CA THR A 593 -7.12 12.08 22.32
C THR A 593 -5.87 12.85 21.94
N ARG A 594 -5.88 13.55 20.80
CA ARG A 594 -4.77 14.38 20.33
C ARG A 594 -4.46 15.49 21.33
N ALA A 595 -5.47 16.20 21.83
CA ALA A 595 -5.30 17.26 22.82
C ALA A 595 -4.68 16.76 24.14
N LEU A 596 -5.00 15.52 24.58
CA LEU A 596 -4.36 14.89 25.73
C LEU A 596 -2.87 14.64 25.45
N VAL A 597 -2.53 14.03 24.32
CA VAL A 597 -1.15 13.69 23.96
C VAL A 597 -0.29 14.94 23.77
N GLU A 598 -0.80 15.97 23.10
CA GLU A 598 -0.13 17.26 22.94
C GLU A 598 0.19 17.93 24.27
N ARG A 599 -0.76 17.93 25.20
CA ARG A 599 -0.58 18.46 26.55
C ARG A 599 0.52 17.73 27.31
N TRP A 600 0.52 16.40 27.26
CA TRP A 600 1.55 15.61 27.94
C TRP A 600 2.94 15.71 27.30
N ARG A 601 3.00 15.94 25.99
CA ARG A 601 4.26 16.23 25.32
C ARG A 601 4.86 17.57 25.70
N ALA A 602 4.01 18.59 25.97
CA ALA A 602 4.47 19.88 26.43
C ALA A 602 5.19 19.82 27.79
N ASP A 603 4.92 18.79 28.61
CA ASP A 603 5.61 18.55 29.89
C ASP A 603 7.02 17.96 29.69
N GLY A 604 7.36 17.45 28.48
CA GLY A 604 8.65 16.88 28.12
C GLY A 604 9.44 17.77 27.16
N GLY A 605 10.70 17.46 26.92
CA GLY A 605 11.51 18.14 25.90
C GLY A 605 11.08 17.72 24.46
N PRO A 606 11.37 18.54 23.43
CA PRO A 606 10.91 18.33 22.06
C PRO A 606 11.32 16.98 21.44
N ASP A 607 12.45 16.39 21.85
CA ASP A 607 12.98 15.13 21.30
C ASP A 607 12.85 13.95 22.28
N GLN A 608 12.18 14.13 23.43
CA GLN A 608 12.09 13.10 24.44
C GLN A 608 10.93 12.15 24.18
N VAL A 609 11.22 10.83 24.15
CA VAL A 609 10.19 9.80 24.20
C VAL A 609 9.72 9.64 25.64
N LEU A 610 8.43 9.89 25.88
CA LEU A 610 7.80 9.77 27.19
C LEU A 610 7.01 8.45 27.29
N GLU A 611 7.23 7.69 28.34
CA GLU A 611 6.36 6.59 28.73
C GLU A 611 5.23 7.14 29.63
N LEU A 612 3.98 6.91 29.22
CA LEU A 612 2.83 7.38 30.01
C LEU A 612 2.71 6.60 31.32
N ASP A 613 2.43 7.31 32.41
CA ASP A 613 2.06 6.72 33.69
C ASP A 613 0.65 6.10 33.66
N ALA A 614 0.28 5.37 34.71
CA ALA A 614 -0.99 4.64 34.78
C ALA A 614 -2.21 5.54 34.60
N SER A 615 -2.22 6.75 35.18
CA SER A 615 -3.33 7.68 35.09
C SER A 615 -3.50 8.22 33.66
N ARG A 616 -2.40 8.62 33.00
CA ARG A 616 -2.41 9.08 31.61
C ARG A 616 -2.82 7.96 30.64
N GLN A 617 -2.36 6.72 30.88
CA GLN A 617 -2.78 5.53 30.10
C GLN A 617 -4.28 5.29 30.21
N GLU A 618 -4.86 5.38 31.42
CA GLU A 618 -6.30 5.21 31.65
C GLU A 618 -7.12 6.29 30.94
N GLN A 619 -6.71 7.55 31.05
CA GLN A 619 -7.37 8.67 30.35
C GLN A 619 -7.37 8.45 28.83
N LEU A 620 -6.22 8.06 28.26
CA LEU A 620 -6.10 7.83 26.83
C LEU A 620 -6.98 6.67 26.36
N LEU A 621 -6.95 5.54 27.08
CA LEU A 621 -7.71 4.34 26.71
C LEU A 621 -9.21 4.53 26.90
N ALA A 622 -9.61 5.29 27.94
CA ALA A 622 -11.01 5.66 28.14
C ALA A 622 -11.56 6.52 26.99
N ALA A 623 -10.77 7.48 26.48
CA ALA A 623 -11.11 8.28 25.30
C ALA A 623 -11.28 7.43 24.02
N CYS A 624 -10.71 6.20 24.02
CA CYS A 624 -10.88 5.22 22.95
C CYS A 624 -12.01 4.22 23.21
N GLY A 625 -12.76 4.37 24.32
CA GLY A 625 -13.80 3.42 24.73
C GLY A 625 -13.26 2.02 25.10
N LEU A 626 -11.99 1.93 25.51
CA LEU A 626 -11.37 0.68 25.94
C LEU A 626 -11.40 0.53 27.47
N ARG A 627 -11.56 -0.70 27.93
CA ARG A 627 -11.66 -1.03 29.34
C ARG A 627 -10.32 -1.47 29.90
N VAL A 628 -9.87 -0.78 30.93
CA VAL A 628 -8.72 -1.14 31.75
C VAL A 628 -9.24 -1.70 33.07
N ALA A 629 -8.67 -2.75 33.60
CA ALA A 629 -9.02 -3.25 34.92
C ALA A 629 -8.62 -2.22 35.98
N ASP A 630 -9.55 -1.90 36.90
CA ASP A 630 -9.34 -0.91 37.94
C ASP A 630 -8.04 -1.15 38.69
N ARG A 631 -7.21 -0.13 38.82
CA ARG A 631 -5.86 -0.25 39.42
C ARG A 631 -5.45 1.00 40.15
N ARG A 632 -4.57 0.82 41.15
CA ARG A 632 -3.98 1.93 41.92
C ARG A 632 -2.47 1.66 42.09
N GLU A 633 -1.66 2.66 41.89
CA GLU A 633 -0.25 2.64 42.27
C GLU A 633 -0.08 3.00 43.73
N VAL A 634 0.65 2.16 44.45
CA VAL A 634 0.86 2.29 45.89
C VAL A 634 2.32 2.10 46.24
N ARG A 635 2.75 2.63 47.38
CA ARG A 635 4.12 2.57 47.83
C ARG A 635 4.30 1.88 49.17
N THR A 636 3.22 1.71 49.91
CA THR A 636 3.21 1.04 51.21
C THR A 636 2.10 0.01 51.30
N VAL A 637 2.19 -0.92 52.24
CA VAL A 637 1.21 -1.97 52.46
C VAL A 637 -0.12 -1.39 52.89
N GLU A 638 -0.12 -0.32 53.72
CA GLU A 638 -1.34 0.34 54.17
C GLU A 638 -2.10 0.97 52.99
N GLN A 639 -1.36 1.63 52.11
CA GLN A 639 -1.95 2.16 50.89
C GLN A 639 -2.51 1.03 49.99
N ALA A 640 -1.82 -0.11 49.96
CA ALA A 640 -2.27 -1.25 49.17
C ALA A 640 -3.56 -1.85 49.70
N VAL A 641 -3.71 -1.97 51.02
CA VAL A 641 -4.94 -2.44 51.66
C VAL A 641 -6.08 -1.46 51.40
N ALA A 642 -5.87 -0.15 51.58
CA ALA A 642 -6.90 0.86 51.32
C ALA A 642 -7.33 0.83 49.84
N ALA A 643 -6.39 0.72 48.91
CA ALA A 643 -6.69 0.62 47.49
C ALA A 643 -7.49 -0.67 47.13
N ALA A 644 -7.16 -1.79 47.80
CA ALA A 644 -7.89 -3.03 47.59
C ALA A 644 -9.31 -2.99 48.12
N GLU A 645 -9.53 -2.29 49.24
CA GLU A 645 -10.87 -2.05 49.79
C GLU A 645 -11.74 -1.19 48.87
N GLU A 646 -11.13 -0.18 48.22
CA GLU A 646 -11.84 0.66 47.26
C GLU A 646 -12.17 -0.14 45.94
N ILE A 647 -11.23 -0.92 45.45
CA ILE A 647 -11.34 -1.69 44.20
C ILE A 647 -12.29 -2.88 44.36
N GLY A 648 -12.27 -3.51 45.56
CA GLY A 648 -12.98 -4.72 45.88
C GLY A 648 -12.11 -5.97 45.70
N TRP A 649 -12.26 -6.89 46.63
CA TRP A 649 -11.54 -8.17 46.69
C TRP A 649 -12.16 -9.21 45.73
N PRO A 650 -11.39 -10.16 45.14
CA PRO A 650 -9.93 -10.27 45.26
C PRO A 650 -9.18 -9.28 44.38
N VAL A 651 -7.89 -9.05 44.71
CA VAL A 651 -6.99 -8.18 43.91
C VAL A 651 -5.71 -8.92 43.48
N ALA A 652 -5.06 -8.35 42.44
CA ALA A 652 -3.69 -8.71 42.06
C ALA A 652 -2.71 -7.64 42.54
N LEU A 653 -1.53 -8.08 43.04
CA LEU A 653 -0.39 -7.22 43.33
C LEU A 653 0.66 -7.41 42.22
N LYS A 654 1.10 -6.29 41.63
CA LYS A 654 2.08 -6.28 40.55
C LYS A 654 3.22 -5.32 40.87
N ALA A 655 4.43 -5.83 41.08
CA ALA A 655 5.64 -5.04 41.26
C ALA A 655 6.18 -4.60 39.88
N ARG A 656 6.46 -3.29 39.70
CA ARG A 656 6.95 -2.72 38.43
C ARG A 656 8.44 -2.91 38.32
N ARG A 657 8.91 -3.98 37.67
CA ARG A 657 10.31 -4.28 37.45
C ARG A 657 10.93 -3.38 36.35
N ARG A 658 12.00 -2.67 36.66
CA ARG A 658 12.84 -1.91 35.71
C ARG A 658 13.86 -2.78 34.96
N ASP A 659 14.15 -4.02 35.36
CA ASP A 659 15.19 -4.82 34.75
C ASP A 659 14.67 -6.03 33.95
N ARG A 660 14.83 -5.94 32.63
CA ARG A 660 14.42 -6.96 31.64
C ARG A 660 15.29 -8.22 31.65
N ARG A 661 16.40 -8.27 32.37
CA ARG A 661 17.40 -9.34 32.27
C ARG A 661 17.25 -10.48 33.27
N LYS A 662 16.41 -10.35 34.29
CA LYS A 662 16.18 -11.41 35.25
C LYS A 662 14.74 -11.95 35.18
N ARG A 663 14.52 -12.86 34.26
CA ARG A 663 13.28 -13.61 34.10
C ARG A 663 13.22 -14.78 35.10
N THR A 664 13.01 -14.54 36.36
CA THR A 664 12.35 -15.52 37.24
C THR A 664 10.93 -15.06 37.46
N ALA A 665 10.03 -15.66 36.71
CA ALA A 665 8.68 -15.12 36.39
C ALA A 665 7.69 -15.16 37.56
N LEU A 666 8.07 -15.60 38.77
CA LEU A 666 7.12 -15.87 39.86
C LEU A 666 7.18 -14.87 41.01
N SER A 667 8.13 -13.95 41.04
CA SER A 667 8.33 -13.12 42.24
C SER A 667 7.75 -11.69 42.16
N GLY A 668 7.26 -11.25 41.01
CA GLY A 668 6.79 -9.88 40.79
C GLY A 668 5.28 -9.70 40.64
N VAL A 669 4.51 -10.78 40.62
CA VAL A 669 3.04 -10.75 40.48
C VAL A 669 2.43 -11.78 41.43
N ALA A 670 1.45 -11.33 42.22
CA ALA A 670 0.63 -12.20 43.04
C ALA A 670 -0.84 -12.00 42.65
N LEU A 671 -1.53 -13.10 42.42
CA LEU A 671 -2.94 -13.12 41.99
C LEU A 671 -3.81 -13.66 43.12
N ASP A 672 -5.12 -13.40 43.01
CA ASP A 672 -6.15 -13.91 43.92
C ASP A 672 -5.96 -13.55 45.39
N VAL A 673 -5.39 -12.40 45.68
CA VAL A 673 -5.22 -11.91 47.04
C VAL A 673 -6.60 -11.55 47.58
N ALA A 674 -7.08 -12.31 48.60
CA ALA A 674 -8.47 -12.33 48.97
C ALA A 674 -8.86 -11.42 50.14
N GLY A 675 -7.90 -10.79 50.82
CA GLY A 675 -8.17 -9.93 51.97
C GLY A 675 -6.93 -9.21 52.48
N ALA A 676 -7.11 -8.35 53.52
CA ALA A 676 -6.08 -7.47 54.03
C ALA A 676 -4.89 -8.23 54.66
N ASP A 677 -5.18 -9.32 55.39
CA ASP A 677 -4.13 -10.15 56.03
C ASP A 677 -3.32 -10.90 54.95
N ASP A 678 -3.97 -11.46 53.95
CA ASP A 678 -3.35 -12.11 52.84
C ASP A 678 -2.53 -11.14 52.01
N LEU A 679 -3.03 -9.92 51.78
CA LEU A 679 -2.30 -8.86 51.09
C LEU A 679 -1.01 -8.51 51.85
N SER A 680 -1.09 -8.32 53.17
CA SER A 680 0.06 -7.95 53.99
C SER A 680 1.12 -9.05 53.99
N ALA A 681 0.70 -10.31 54.09
CA ALA A 681 1.59 -11.46 53.99
C ALA A 681 2.23 -11.62 52.63
N THR A 682 1.45 -11.36 51.56
CA THR A 682 1.92 -11.40 50.16
C THR A 682 2.88 -10.26 49.88
N TRP A 683 2.63 -9.06 50.35
CA TRP A 683 3.53 -7.91 50.27
C TRP A 683 4.88 -8.21 50.87
N ALA A 684 4.91 -8.76 52.12
CA ALA A 684 6.14 -9.12 52.81
C ALA A 684 6.97 -10.17 52.02
N ARG A 685 6.31 -11.21 51.48
CA ARG A 685 6.98 -12.20 50.61
C ARG A 685 7.53 -11.59 49.33
N MET A 686 6.80 -10.66 48.71
CA MET A 686 7.25 -9.97 47.49
C MET A 686 8.43 -9.04 47.81
N GLU A 687 8.41 -8.34 48.95
CA GLU A 687 9.47 -7.44 49.37
C GLU A 687 10.74 -8.22 49.72
N GLU A 688 10.64 -9.38 50.37
CA GLU A 688 11.75 -10.28 50.60
C GLU A 688 12.42 -10.78 49.32
N ALA A 689 11.59 -11.08 48.29
CA ALA A 689 12.05 -11.60 47.02
C ALA A 689 12.62 -10.54 46.06
N LEU A 690 12.11 -9.32 46.07
CA LEU A 690 12.43 -8.25 45.14
C LEU A 690 13.30 -7.13 45.72
N GLY A 691 13.35 -7.05 47.02
CA GLY A 691 13.93 -5.93 47.76
C GLY A 691 13.07 -4.66 47.75
N PRO A 692 13.34 -3.67 48.62
CA PRO A 692 12.54 -2.45 48.73
C PRO A 692 12.45 -1.64 47.45
N GLU A 693 13.49 -1.59 46.63
CA GLU A 693 13.51 -0.90 45.34
C GLU A 693 12.65 -1.62 44.31
N GLY A 694 12.54 -2.95 44.37
CA GLY A 694 11.69 -3.76 43.47
C GLY A 694 10.20 -3.60 43.76
N MET A 695 9.86 -3.10 44.94
CA MET A 695 8.50 -2.87 45.40
C MET A 695 8.01 -1.43 45.15
N GLN A 696 8.70 -0.60 44.36
CA GLN A 696 8.30 0.79 44.13
C GLN A 696 8.23 1.16 42.65
N PRO A 697 7.02 1.51 42.13
CA PRO A 697 5.72 1.34 42.79
C PRO A 697 5.18 -0.09 42.61
N VAL A 698 4.25 -0.47 43.47
CA VAL A 698 3.40 -1.66 43.33
C VAL A 698 2.04 -1.23 42.81
N VAL A 699 1.47 -2.01 41.93
CA VAL A 699 0.10 -1.83 41.43
C VAL A 699 -0.81 -2.83 42.12
N VAL A 700 -1.85 -2.33 42.76
CA VAL A 700 -3.00 -3.10 43.22
C VAL A 700 -4.03 -3.03 42.12
N GLN A 701 -4.46 -4.18 41.63
CA GLN A 701 -5.37 -4.25 40.49
C GLN A 701 -6.53 -5.22 40.77
N ARG A 702 -7.72 -4.83 40.33
CA ARG A 702 -8.91 -5.68 40.36
C ARG A 702 -8.65 -6.98 39.61
N MET A 703 -8.99 -8.10 40.25
CA MET A 703 -9.03 -9.37 39.55
C MET A 703 -10.15 -9.37 38.54
N VAL A 704 -9.82 -9.79 37.33
CA VAL A 704 -10.79 -10.02 36.25
C VAL A 704 -11.05 -11.52 36.13
N GLU A 705 -12.22 -11.84 35.57
CA GLU A 705 -12.60 -13.23 35.31
C GLU A 705 -11.51 -13.93 34.50
N GLN A 706 -11.24 -15.19 34.79
CA GLN A 706 -10.24 -15.99 34.08
C GLN A 706 -10.65 -16.15 32.61
N GLY A 707 -9.69 -15.96 31.73
CA GLY A 707 -9.88 -16.03 30.27
C GLY A 707 -8.61 -16.34 29.53
N LEU A 708 -8.63 -16.12 28.23
CA LEU A 708 -7.46 -16.28 27.38
C LEU A 708 -6.58 -15.02 27.46
N ASP A 709 -5.29 -15.22 27.72
CA ASP A 709 -4.30 -14.16 27.61
C ASP A 709 -3.99 -13.87 26.14
N VAL A 710 -4.27 -12.66 25.72
CA VAL A 710 -3.99 -12.12 24.37
C VAL A 710 -2.99 -10.97 24.50
N ALA A 711 -2.13 -10.84 23.51
CA ALA A 711 -1.20 -9.71 23.41
C ALA A 711 -1.40 -8.95 22.11
N VAL A 712 -1.42 -7.64 22.23
CA VAL A 712 -1.50 -6.71 21.10
C VAL A 712 -0.35 -5.71 21.21
N ARG A 713 0.40 -5.55 20.13
CA ARG A 713 1.44 -4.53 20.05
C ARG A 713 1.29 -3.74 18.76
N ILE A 714 1.28 -2.42 18.90
CA ILE A 714 1.27 -1.49 17.76
C ILE A 714 2.49 -0.62 17.87
N ARG A 715 3.25 -0.49 16.79
CA ARG A 715 4.46 0.32 16.74
C ARG A 715 4.50 1.13 15.46
N ARG A 716 4.99 2.35 15.57
CA ARG A 716 5.28 3.23 14.43
C ARG A 716 6.79 3.51 14.41
N PRO A 717 7.62 2.56 13.90
CA PRO A 717 9.06 2.76 13.81
C PRO A 717 9.44 3.74 12.72
N ASP A 718 8.64 3.81 11.66
CA ASP A 718 8.77 4.63 10.48
C ASP A 718 7.38 5.05 9.97
N ARG A 719 7.25 5.38 8.71
CA ARG A 719 5.96 5.75 8.06
C ARG A 719 4.91 4.63 8.04
N ILE A 720 5.34 3.38 8.16
CA ILE A 720 4.43 2.22 8.13
C ILE A 720 4.30 1.66 9.53
N GLY A 721 3.22 2.02 10.22
CA GLY A 721 2.90 1.42 11.51
C GLY A 721 2.59 -0.08 11.37
N THR A 722 2.95 -0.86 12.38
CA THR A 722 2.71 -2.31 12.44
C THR A 722 1.82 -2.65 13.62
N VAL A 723 0.94 -3.65 13.41
CA VAL A 723 0.03 -4.21 14.41
C VAL A 723 0.35 -5.68 14.57
N GLU A 724 0.71 -6.12 15.75
CA GLU A 724 1.01 -7.52 16.06
C GLU A 724 -0.02 -8.07 17.07
N VAL A 725 -0.57 -9.25 16.79
CA VAL A 725 -1.57 -9.94 17.61
C VAL A 725 -1.17 -11.39 17.83
N GLY A 726 -1.27 -11.87 19.05
CA GLY A 726 -0.96 -13.24 19.40
C GLY A 726 -1.38 -13.60 20.83
N LEU A 727 -0.98 -14.80 21.29
CA LEU A 727 -1.18 -15.18 22.67
C LEU A 727 -0.28 -14.36 23.59
N GLY A 728 -0.83 -13.98 24.74
CA GLY A 728 -0.17 -13.20 25.77
C GLY A 728 0.40 -14.05 26.90
N GLY A 729 0.86 -13.38 27.95
CA GLY A 729 1.35 -14.02 29.16
C GLY A 729 2.52 -14.98 28.90
N PRO A 730 2.55 -16.15 29.59
CA PRO A 730 3.62 -17.13 29.40
C PRO A 730 3.71 -17.73 27.99
N MET A 731 2.61 -17.77 27.25
CA MET A 731 2.56 -18.31 25.91
C MET A 731 3.14 -17.39 24.84
N ALA A 732 3.29 -16.10 25.12
CA ALA A 732 3.80 -15.09 24.19
C ALA A 732 5.20 -15.42 23.63
N ALA A 733 6.02 -16.16 24.40
CA ALA A 733 7.38 -16.52 23.99
C ALA A 733 7.41 -17.62 22.92
N PHE A 734 6.35 -18.40 22.80
CA PHE A 734 6.25 -19.56 21.91
C PHE A 734 5.33 -19.28 20.72
N ASP A 735 4.60 -18.18 20.74
CA ASP A 735 3.63 -17.84 19.73
C ASP A 735 4.25 -16.96 18.62
N PRO A 736 4.16 -17.35 17.35
CA PRO A 736 4.45 -16.46 16.23
C PRO A 736 3.29 -15.46 16.06
N TRP A 737 3.41 -14.29 16.65
CA TRP A 737 2.38 -13.25 16.54
C TRP A 737 2.13 -12.89 15.07
N GLU A 738 0.87 -12.79 14.72
CA GLU A 738 0.45 -12.37 13.38
C GLU A 738 0.63 -10.87 13.23
N LEU A 739 1.00 -10.41 12.02
CA LEU A 739 1.34 -9.02 11.75
C LEU A 739 0.41 -8.41 10.70
N GLY A 740 -0.11 -7.23 11.00
CA GLY A 740 -0.79 -6.30 10.12
C GLY A 740 -0.05 -4.97 10.03
N VAL A 741 -0.51 -4.07 9.16
CA VAL A 741 0.02 -2.71 8.98
C VAL A 741 -1.07 -1.65 9.16
N LEU A 742 -0.68 -0.42 9.53
CA LEU A 742 -1.59 0.73 9.58
C LEU A 742 -1.72 1.38 8.17
N PRO A 743 -2.88 1.97 7.84
CA PRO A 743 -4.13 1.92 8.60
C PRO A 743 -4.78 0.53 8.57
N LEU A 744 -5.48 0.16 9.65
CA LEU A 744 -6.11 -1.14 9.83
C LEU A 744 -7.64 -0.99 9.94
N ALA A 745 -8.37 -1.25 8.87
CA ALA A 745 -9.83 -1.24 8.88
C ALA A 745 -10.42 -2.42 9.69
N LEU A 746 -11.68 -2.34 10.08
CA LEU A 746 -12.35 -3.40 10.85
C LEU A 746 -12.28 -4.79 10.19
N PRO A 747 -12.48 -4.95 8.87
CA PRO A 747 -12.28 -6.24 8.21
C PRO A 747 -10.84 -6.75 8.28
N ASP A 748 -9.85 -5.84 8.16
CA ASP A 748 -8.44 -6.20 8.26
C ASP A 748 -8.09 -6.68 9.67
N ALA A 749 -8.63 -6.02 10.71
CA ALA A 749 -8.50 -6.45 12.10
C ALA A 749 -9.13 -7.84 12.32
N SER A 750 -10.31 -8.09 11.73
CA SER A 750 -10.96 -9.41 11.78
C SER A 750 -10.11 -10.48 11.10
N MET A 751 -9.57 -10.23 9.92
CA MET A 751 -8.68 -11.15 9.22
C MET A 751 -7.38 -11.39 9.99
N LEU A 752 -6.79 -10.34 10.58
CA LEU A 752 -5.58 -10.44 11.39
C LEU A 752 -5.78 -11.35 12.61
N VAL A 753 -6.87 -11.15 13.35
CA VAL A 753 -7.23 -11.99 14.50
C VAL A 753 -7.53 -13.41 14.05
N ALA A 754 -8.27 -13.60 12.94
CA ALA A 754 -8.60 -14.92 12.40
C ALA A 754 -7.36 -15.72 11.95
N ALA A 755 -6.32 -15.06 11.46
CA ALA A 755 -5.06 -15.68 11.07
C ALA A 755 -4.15 -16.02 12.27
N SER A 756 -4.36 -15.39 13.42
CA SER A 756 -3.51 -15.53 14.59
C SER A 756 -3.80 -16.82 15.39
N SER A 757 -2.90 -17.16 16.30
CA SER A 757 -3.08 -18.23 17.29
C SER A 757 -4.26 -17.99 18.23
N VAL A 758 -4.66 -16.74 18.43
CA VAL A 758 -5.84 -16.37 19.21
C VAL A 758 -7.11 -17.03 18.66
N ALA A 759 -7.28 -17.06 17.32
CA ALA A 759 -8.43 -17.70 16.70
C ALA A 759 -8.45 -19.22 16.88
N ARG A 760 -7.30 -19.86 17.00
CA ARG A 760 -7.19 -21.29 17.31
C ARG A 760 -7.57 -21.60 18.76
N ALA A 761 -7.28 -20.67 19.67
CA ALA A 761 -7.64 -20.80 21.09
C ALA A 761 -9.12 -20.42 21.35
N LEU A 762 -9.62 -19.40 20.66
CA LEU A 762 -11.03 -18.97 20.70
C LEU A 762 -11.78 -19.58 19.50
N THR A 763 -12.29 -20.80 19.68
CA THR A 763 -12.95 -21.53 18.59
C THR A 763 -14.30 -20.93 18.19
N ASP A 764 -15.04 -20.35 19.13
CA ASP A 764 -16.29 -19.65 18.86
C ASP A 764 -16.00 -18.26 18.26
N PRO A 765 -16.47 -17.95 17.03
CA PRO A 765 -16.30 -16.65 16.40
C PRO A 765 -16.79 -15.47 17.25
N LEU A 766 -17.83 -15.63 18.05
CA LEU A 766 -18.37 -14.57 18.92
C LEU A 766 -17.40 -14.15 20.01
N THR A 767 -16.58 -15.07 20.51
CA THR A 767 -15.56 -14.76 21.52
C THR A 767 -14.37 -14.00 20.97
N ARG A 768 -14.21 -13.94 19.63
CA ARG A 768 -13.18 -13.15 18.96
C ARG A 768 -13.55 -11.68 18.79
N VAL A 769 -14.84 -11.34 18.82
CA VAL A 769 -15.35 -9.97 18.58
C VAL A 769 -14.70 -8.95 19.51
N PRO A 770 -14.55 -9.17 20.83
CA PRO A 770 -13.88 -8.24 21.71
C PRO A 770 -12.41 -7.99 21.35
N VAL A 771 -11.70 -9.02 20.89
CA VAL A 771 -10.30 -8.91 20.43
C VAL A 771 -10.21 -8.09 19.15
N VAL A 772 -11.09 -8.35 18.19
CA VAL A 772 -11.16 -7.59 16.91
C VAL A 772 -11.43 -6.11 17.21
N SER A 773 -12.41 -5.82 18.09
CA SER A 773 -12.73 -4.47 18.48
C SER A 773 -11.57 -3.76 19.18
N LEU A 774 -10.87 -4.45 20.09
CA LEU A 774 -9.68 -3.93 20.76
C LEU A 774 -8.58 -3.59 19.77
N VAL A 775 -8.23 -4.53 18.89
CA VAL A 775 -7.19 -4.35 17.89
C VAL A 775 -7.51 -3.18 16.97
N HIS A 776 -8.74 -3.11 16.46
CA HIS A 776 -9.18 -2.04 15.57
C HIS A 776 -9.12 -0.66 16.26
N ARG A 777 -9.60 -0.53 17.51
CA ARG A 777 -9.56 0.72 18.26
C ARG A 777 -8.16 1.19 18.58
N LEU A 778 -7.28 0.29 19.03
CA LEU A 778 -5.88 0.62 19.28
C LEU A 778 -5.14 0.98 18.00
N ALA A 779 -5.43 0.30 16.89
CA ALA A 779 -4.86 0.62 15.58
C ALA A 779 -5.30 2.02 15.11
N ALA A 780 -6.60 2.32 15.19
CA ALA A 780 -7.15 3.62 14.82
C ALA A 780 -6.60 4.76 15.71
N LEU A 781 -6.40 4.51 17.01
CA LEU A 781 -5.75 5.45 17.92
C LEU A 781 -4.33 5.82 17.45
N VAL A 782 -3.49 4.81 17.19
CA VAL A 782 -2.10 5.02 16.78
C VAL A 782 -2.01 5.61 15.38
N ASP A 783 -2.97 5.30 14.52
CA ASP A 783 -3.03 5.88 13.17
C ASP A 783 -3.41 7.36 13.19
N ALA A 784 -4.40 7.72 14.01
CA ALA A 784 -4.91 9.10 14.12
C ALA A 784 -3.98 10.04 14.90
N VAL A 785 -3.11 9.53 15.79
CA VAL A 785 -2.22 10.32 16.65
C VAL A 785 -0.77 9.90 16.40
N GLU A 786 -0.08 10.61 15.51
CA GLU A 786 1.28 10.27 15.05
C GLU A 786 2.33 10.33 16.14
N GLU A 787 2.07 11.06 17.21
CA GLU A 787 2.89 11.17 18.39
C GLU A 787 2.94 9.86 19.21
N ILE A 788 2.02 8.93 19.00
CA ILE A 788 2.04 7.64 19.68
C ILE A 788 2.97 6.68 18.92
N HIS A 789 4.11 6.39 19.50
CA HIS A 789 5.14 5.55 18.90
C HIS A 789 4.95 4.06 19.14
N GLU A 790 4.43 3.70 20.32
CA GLU A 790 4.16 2.30 20.69
C GLU A 790 2.97 2.22 21.64
N VAL A 791 2.09 1.27 21.39
CA VAL A 791 1.10 0.76 22.34
C VAL A 791 1.32 -0.74 22.46
N ARG A 792 1.58 -1.23 23.68
CA ARG A 792 1.70 -2.66 23.97
C ARG A 792 0.73 -2.99 25.10
N ALA A 793 -0.31 -3.75 24.79
CA ALA A 793 -1.25 -4.33 25.73
C ALA A 793 -0.95 -5.83 25.87
N ASP A 794 -0.40 -6.24 27.02
CA ASP A 794 0.08 -7.61 27.28
C ASP A 794 0.28 -7.86 28.78
N PRO A 795 -0.60 -8.66 29.46
CA PRO A 795 -1.71 -9.35 28.84
C PRO A 795 -3.01 -8.53 28.73
N VAL A 796 -3.84 -8.92 27.78
CA VAL A 796 -5.25 -8.63 27.68
C VAL A 796 -6.01 -9.91 28.00
N ILE A 797 -6.87 -9.92 28.99
CA ILE A 797 -7.65 -11.11 29.38
C ILE A 797 -9.01 -11.08 28.66
N VAL A 798 -9.25 -12.10 27.85
CA VAL A 798 -10.50 -12.24 27.10
C VAL A 798 -11.40 -13.23 27.84
N ALA A 799 -12.45 -12.70 28.49
CA ALA A 799 -13.43 -13.48 29.22
C ALA A 799 -14.83 -13.18 28.69
N GLY A 800 -15.46 -14.14 28.04
CA GLY A 800 -16.76 -13.97 27.40
C GLY A 800 -16.77 -12.83 26.37
N PRO A 801 -17.71 -11.86 26.48
CA PRO A 801 -17.84 -10.75 25.52
C PRO A 801 -16.93 -9.56 25.81
N VAL A 802 -15.98 -9.69 26.74
CA VAL A 802 -15.15 -8.56 27.19
C VAL A 802 -13.66 -8.89 27.05
N ALA A 803 -12.90 -7.90 26.57
CA ALA A 803 -11.45 -7.90 26.59
C ALA A 803 -10.98 -6.87 27.63
N TRP A 804 -10.33 -7.32 28.71
CA TRP A 804 -9.81 -6.50 29.78
C TRP A 804 -8.33 -6.25 29.58
N ILE A 805 -7.92 -4.99 29.43
CA ILE A 805 -6.51 -4.62 29.44
C ILE A 805 -6.04 -4.66 30.90
N THR A 806 -5.15 -5.58 31.22
CA THR A 806 -4.60 -5.73 32.59
C THR A 806 -3.19 -5.20 32.72
N ASP A 807 -2.46 -5.07 31.60
CA ASP A 807 -1.19 -4.37 31.54
C ASP A 807 -1.05 -3.68 30.17
N VAL A 808 -0.57 -2.45 30.19
CA VAL A 808 -0.37 -1.66 28.98
C VAL A 808 0.83 -0.74 29.13
N ARG A 809 1.56 -0.57 28.03
CA ARG A 809 2.65 0.38 27.91
C ARG A 809 2.40 1.27 26.71
N ILE A 810 2.50 2.57 26.90
CA ILE A 810 2.29 3.56 25.82
C ILE A 810 3.48 4.52 25.83
N LEU A 811 4.11 4.66 24.65
CA LEU A 811 5.19 5.60 24.40
C LEU A 811 4.72 6.69 23.45
N ILE A 812 4.94 7.94 23.85
CA ILE A 812 4.67 9.11 23.01
C ILE A 812 5.95 9.91 22.76
N GLY A 813 6.01 10.64 21.64
CA GLY A 813 7.18 11.44 21.26
C GLY A 813 6.86 12.35 20.07
N SER A 814 7.87 12.99 19.48
CA SER A 814 7.68 13.77 18.26
C SER A 814 7.27 12.87 17.10
N PRO A 815 6.39 13.35 16.19
CA PRO A 815 6.05 12.60 14.98
C PRO A 815 7.30 12.11 14.25
N ARG A 816 7.32 10.85 13.86
CA ARG A 816 8.44 10.26 13.12
C ARG A 816 8.12 10.28 11.64
N GLY A 817 8.74 11.16 10.89
CA GLY A 817 8.65 11.17 9.44
C GLY A 817 8.95 12.53 8.82
N GLU A 818 9.65 12.54 7.69
CA GLU A 818 9.70 13.68 6.80
C GLU A 818 8.30 13.88 6.19
N LEU A 819 7.96 15.13 5.86
CA LEU A 819 6.73 15.44 5.12
C LEU A 819 6.68 14.56 3.85
N PRO A 820 5.52 13.97 3.52
CA PRO A 820 5.41 13.13 2.35
C PRO A 820 5.77 13.92 1.09
N VAL A 821 6.68 13.38 0.27
CA VAL A 821 6.93 13.94 -1.07
C VAL A 821 5.64 13.79 -1.87
N ARG A 822 5.09 14.91 -2.33
CA ARG A 822 3.86 14.95 -3.14
C ARG A 822 4.22 15.21 -4.59
N HIS A 823 3.65 14.44 -5.48
CA HIS A 823 3.87 14.57 -6.91
C HIS A 823 2.85 15.54 -7.53
N LEU A 824 3.34 16.37 -8.44
CA LEU A 824 2.51 17.17 -9.34
C LEU A 824 2.06 16.30 -10.50
N GLY A 825 0.78 16.34 -10.85
CA GLY A 825 0.24 15.64 -12.01
C GLY A 825 0.63 16.30 -13.33
#